data_ef6a331b44ab2a29396ab703da8959a4
#
_entry.id   ef6a331b44ab2a29396ab703da8959a4
#
_cell.length_a   1.000
_cell.length_b   1.000
_cell.length_c   1.000
_cell.angle_alpha   90.00
_cell.angle_beta   90.00
_cell.angle_gamma   90.00
#
_symmetry.space_group_name_H-M   'P 1'
#
loop_
_entity.id
_entity.type
_entity.pdbx_description
1 polymer ?
#
loop_
_entity_poly.entity_id
_entity_poly.type
_entity_poly.pdbx_seq_one_letter_code
_entity_poly.pdbx_strand_id
1 'polypeptide(L)'
;MSEHRYIGRDLPRLDAPAKVTGRAVYTGDMQLPGMLHGKLLRSAVPHARILHIDTSRALALRGVKAVITGKDTPGIPYGNWRLVPQTQDEHPLAMDRVRFIGDEVAAVAAIDLDTAEEAIHLIQVDYEELPAHFDVDAALAPGAALIHDDGRLTSNVSLERKIDYGDLEAAFEAADYVREDRFTVQAVSHAYLEPCTTLAEADPEGRITLWTSTQTPYIVQCLLASTLGIPENHVRVIKPFVGGGFGGKMELRPWDFCAALLARMTGRPVRFTLTRAEELATGRRRHPMKIRSKVGFKRDGGAYNSMGPTATFLVGNFGAMLYRYPAYRYRGYHVYTNKPPAGAMRGFGAPQALFAAESQMNMAAEELGIDPIDLRLKNAMVPGDVIPGVATISSCGFVESLRKVAEMTRWREKRKALPRGQGIGVGCYSFISGGVFNWFNTRYPFSSAEVRAFDDGTVHLLTMASDIGQGSDTVLRQILAEELGISVERIRLTSADTAMTPKADLGSWGSRVTLMAGNAVLQAARRVKEQLASVVSARFDLNVIHEVAFGGDRVFVKARPDRGLEFGQAVHMAVRANRGEAVIGRGGYTPRDKGLVSPAFSFGAQVAEVSVDEETGLIRVEKMTTAHDCGTVINPMSVEGQLEGSVHMGLGYALCEQFVMRDGHTLNTTFLDYKIATAEDMPPGESFCVETFEPEGPFGAKEAGEGLASPTAPAIADAVYHATGFRCLDLPITPEKVLRGTGRLRD
;
A
#
# COMPACT_ATOMS: atom_id res chain seq x y z
N MET A 1 22.71 2.76 26.07
CA MET A 1 22.40 2.51 24.66
C MET A 1 23.67 2.79 23.88
N SER A 2 24.13 1.90 23.01
CA SER A 2 25.24 2.21 22.09
C SER A 2 24.79 3.36 21.20
N GLU A 3 25.62 4.40 21.11
CA GLU A 3 25.31 5.55 20.27
C GLU A 3 25.41 5.09 18.81
N HIS A 4 24.27 5.00 18.12
CA HIS A 4 24.20 4.66 16.70
C HIS A 4 24.76 5.81 15.86
N ARG A 5 25.49 5.47 14.80
CA ARG A 5 26.07 6.45 13.88
C ARG A 5 25.04 6.96 12.85
N TYR A 6 24.21 6.05 12.36
CA TYR A 6 23.25 6.34 11.27
C TYR A 6 21.79 6.14 11.67
N ILE A 7 21.50 5.26 12.63
CA ILE A 7 20.14 5.04 13.11
C ILE A 7 19.71 6.23 13.98
N GLY A 8 18.51 6.75 13.76
CA GLY A 8 18.00 7.96 14.41
C GLY A 8 18.59 9.26 13.87
N ARG A 9 19.21 9.23 12.68
CA ARG A 9 19.78 10.40 12.03
C ARG A 9 19.04 10.79 10.77
N ASP A 10 18.87 12.09 10.56
CA ASP A 10 18.34 12.64 9.33
C ASP A 10 19.38 12.52 8.22
N LEU A 11 19.17 11.58 7.32
CA LEU A 11 19.93 11.52 6.08
C LEU A 11 19.06 11.97 4.91
N PRO A 12 19.58 12.83 4.03
CA PRO A 12 18.87 13.21 2.82
C PRO A 12 18.51 12.00 1.98
N ARG A 13 17.36 12.06 1.35
CA ARG A 13 16.92 11.00 0.44
C ARG A 13 17.94 10.80 -0.69
N LEU A 14 18.27 9.54 -0.95
CA LEU A 14 19.19 9.15 -2.04
C LEU A 14 18.73 9.65 -3.41
N ASP A 15 17.42 9.67 -3.66
CA ASP A 15 16.80 10.05 -4.92
C ASP A 15 16.50 11.55 -5.06
N ALA A 16 16.58 12.31 -3.97
CA ALA A 16 16.23 13.73 -3.97
C ALA A 16 17.05 14.59 -4.98
N PRO A 17 18.40 14.45 -5.09
CA PRO A 17 19.15 15.23 -6.05
C PRO A 17 18.72 15.01 -7.51
N ALA A 18 18.42 13.76 -7.89
CA ALA A 18 17.95 13.46 -9.23
C ALA A 18 16.56 14.04 -9.50
N LYS A 19 15.67 13.99 -8.51
CA LYS A 19 14.28 14.49 -8.61
C LYS A 19 14.25 16.01 -8.71
N VAL A 20 14.90 16.72 -7.78
CA VAL A 20 14.85 18.22 -7.76
C VAL A 20 15.62 18.87 -8.91
N THR A 21 16.52 18.15 -9.56
CA THR A 21 17.26 18.64 -10.74
C THR A 21 16.68 18.18 -12.07
N GLY A 22 15.55 17.44 -12.06
CA GLY A 22 14.92 16.90 -13.28
C GLY A 22 15.71 15.78 -13.96
N ARG A 23 16.69 15.17 -13.28
CA ARG A 23 17.49 14.04 -13.80
C ARG A 23 16.90 12.68 -13.48
N ALA A 24 15.87 12.62 -12.65
CA ALA A 24 15.15 11.37 -12.38
C ALA A 24 14.37 10.95 -13.63
N VAL A 25 14.62 9.75 -14.13
CA VAL A 25 13.98 9.20 -15.34
C VAL A 25 12.83 8.29 -14.89
N TYR A 26 11.60 8.69 -15.20
CA TYR A 26 10.39 7.90 -15.01
C TYR A 26 10.09 7.08 -16.27
N THR A 27 9.21 6.10 -16.17
CA THR A 27 8.87 5.27 -17.34
C THR A 27 8.32 6.10 -18.50
N GLY A 28 7.57 7.17 -18.21
CA GLY A 28 7.03 8.10 -19.21
C GLY A 28 8.07 8.92 -19.96
N ASP A 29 9.26 9.12 -19.37
CA ASP A 29 10.35 9.90 -19.97
C ASP A 29 11.20 9.06 -20.94
N MET A 30 11.09 7.73 -20.85
CA MET A 30 11.94 6.82 -21.62
C MET A 30 11.58 6.83 -23.10
N GLN A 31 12.58 6.87 -23.95
CA GLN A 31 12.46 6.80 -25.41
C GLN A 31 13.39 5.70 -25.94
N LEU A 32 12.83 4.78 -26.72
CA LEU A 32 13.60 3.73 -27.41
C LEU A 32 13.49 3.89 -28.93
N PRO A 33 14.53 3.52 -29.69
CA PRO A 33 14.48 3.60 -31.15
C PRO A 33 13.30 2.83 -31.74
N GLY A 34 12.55 3.47 -32.62
CA GLY A 34 11.41 2.83 -33.28
C GLY A 34 10.19 2.58 -32.40
N MET A 35 10.13 3.16 -31.20
CA MET A 35 9.04 2.98 -30.25
C MET A 35 7.67 3.27 -30.85
N LEU A 36 6.69 2.43 -30.47
CA LEU A 36 5.27 2.60 -30.77
C LEU A 36 4.52 3.10 -29.55
N HIS A 37 3.38 3.73 -29.80
CA HIS A 37 2.46 4.22 -28.79
C HIS A 37 1.24 3.30 -28.71
N GLY A 38 0.90 2.88 -27.50
CA GLY A 38 -0.24 2.02 -27.22
C GLY A 38 -1.44 2.77 -26.67
N LYS A 39 -2.63 2.40 -27.10
CA LYS A 39 -3.92 2.84 -26.52
C LYS A 39 -4.87 1.67 -26.35
N LEU A 40 -5.78 1.78 -25.36
CA LEU A 40 -6.79 0.78 -25.04
C LEU A 40 -8.17 1.26 -25.47
N LEU A 41 -8.90 0.42 -26.20
CA LEU A 41 -10.34 0.57 -26.34
C LEU A 41 -11.00 0.00 -25.07
N ARG A 42 -11.88 0.78 -24.47
CA ARG A 42 -12.59 0.43 -23.24
C ARG A 42 -14.10 0.36 -23.49
N SER A 43 -14.77 -0.50 -22.72
CA SER A 43 -16.23 -0.63 -22.80
C SER A 43 -16.93 0.67 -22.41
N ALA A 44 -17.91 1.07 -23.23
CA ALA A 44 -18.84 2.14 -22.92
C ALA A 44 -20.10 1.65 -22.18
N VAL A 45 -20.28 0.32 -22.06
CA VAL A 45 -21.45 -0.29 -21.42
C VAL A 45 -21.04 -1.01 -20.12
N PRO A 46 -21.91 -1.02 -19.10
CA PRO A 46 -21.54 -1.52 -17.78
C PRO A 46 -21.53 -3.05 -17.66
N HIS A 47 -22.32 -3.74 -18.49
CA HIS A 47 -22.41 -5.20 -18.49
C HIS A 47 -23.00 -5.68 -19.81
N ALA A 48 -22.24 -6.43 -20.59
CA ALA A 48 -22.69 -6.93 -21.89
C ALA A 48 -21.88 -8.15 -22.34
N ARG A 49 -22.49 -9.01 -23.16
CA ARG A 49 -21.74 -9.96 -23.98
C ARG A 49 -21.17 -9.25 -25.19
N ILE A 50 -19.95 -9.61 -25.56
CA ILE A 50 -19.31 -9.18 -26.80
C ILE A 50 -19.73 -10.15 -27.90
N LEU A 51 -20.53 -9.69 -28.86
CA LEU A 51 -20.97 -10.51 -29.98
C LEU A 51 -19.91 -10.50 -31.09
N HIS A 52 -19.37 -9.32 -31.41
CA HIS A 52 -18.38 -9.14 -32.48
C HIS A 52 -17.47 -7.95 -32.18
N ILE A 53 -16.21 -8.04 -32.62
CA ILE A 53 -15.25 -6.93 -32.62
C ILE A 53 -14.68 -6.83 -34.04
N ASP A 54 -14.95 -5.72 -34.74
CA ASP A 54 -14.35 -5.42 -36.04
C ASP A 54 -13.18 -4.43 -35.90
N THR A 55 -11.96 -4.93 -36.16
CA THR A 55 -10.72 -4.16 -36.10
C THR A 55 -10.22 -3.74 -37.49
N SER A 56 -10.93 -4.08 -38.56
CA SER A 56 -10.47 -3.94 -39.95
C SER A 56 -10.11 -2.50 -40.34
N ARG A 57 -10.93 -1.54 -39.93
CA ARG A 57 -10.71 -0.11 -40.21
C ARG A 57 -9.52 0.44 -39.42
N ALA A 58 -9.37 0.02 -38.18
CA ALA A 58 -8.20 0.41 -37.35
C ALA A 58 -6.90 -0.14 -37.94
N LEU A 59 -6.88 -1.41 -38.37
CA LEU A 59 -5.72 -2.03 -39.00
C LEU A 59 -5.35 -1.38 -40.34
N ALA A 60 -6.33 -0.87 -41.08
CA ALA A 60 -6.13 -0.19 -42.36
C ALA A 60 -5.60 1.25 -42.20
N LEU A 61 -5.67 1.83 -40.99
CA LEU A 61 -5.18 3.19 -40.72
C LEU A 61 -3.65 3.25 -40.88
N ARG A 62 -3.20 4.17 -41.74
CA ARG A 62 -1.75 4.36 -41.94
C ARG A 62 -1.06 4.73 -40.64
N GLY A 63 -0.05 3.96 -40.26
CA GLY A 63 0.69 4.18 -39.01
C GLY A 63 0.38 3.17 -37.92
N VAL A 64 -0.78 2.52 -37.94
CA VAL A 64 -1.08 1.39 -37.06
C VAL A 64 -0.20 0.19 -37.44
N LYS A 65 0.35 -0.49 -36.44
CA LYS A 65 1.23 -1.64 -36.59
C LYS A 65 0.62 -2.94 -36.11
N ALA A 66 -0.22 -2.89 -35.10
CA ALA A 66 -0.96 -4.04 -34.60
C ALA A 66 -2.21 -3.57 -33.82
N VAL A 67 -3.22 -4.42 -33.87
CA VAL A 67 -4.41 -4.35 -33.02
C VAL A 67 -4.61 -5.72 -32.40
N ILE A 68 -4.88 -5.80 -31.11
CA ILE A 68 -5.17 -7.05 -30.40
C ILE A 68 -6.51 -6.94 -29.65
N THR A 69 -7.18 -8.07 -29.54
CA THR A 69 -8.41 -8.29 -28.77
C THR A 69 -8.23 -9.44 -27.79
N GLY A 70 -9.23 -9.78 -27.00
CA GLY A 70 -9.19 -10.96 -26.14
C GLY A 70 -8.80 -12.25 -26.88
N LYS A 71 -9.21 -12.42 -28.14
CA LYS A 71 -8.92 -13.59 -28.98
C LYS A 71 -7.44 -13.75 -29.34
N ASP A 72 -6.66 -12.67 -29.30
CA ASP A 72 -5.23 -12.67 -29.60
C ASP A 72 -4.39 -12.98 -28.34
N THR A 73 -5.02 -13.11 -27.19
CA THR A 73 -4.39 -13.45 -25.92
C THR A 73 -4.44 -14.97 -25.68
N PRO A 74 -3.57 -15.55 -24.82
CA PRO A 74 -3.65 -16.96 -24.46
C PRO A 74 -4.92 -17.37 -23.71
N GLY A 75 -5.80 -16.43 -23.34
CA GLY A 75 -7.02 -16.69 -22.60
C GLY A 75 -6.81 -17.12 -21.14
N ILE A 76 -5.59 -16.98 -20.62
CA ILE A 76 -5.26 -17.34 -19.24
C ILE A 76 -5.67 -16.18 -18.32
N PRO A 77 -6.61 -16.40 -17.38
CA PRO A 77 -7.00 -15.36 -16.43
C PRO A 77 -5.88 -15.09 -15.44
N TYR A 78 -5.83 -13.87 -14.93
CA TYR A 78 -4.95 -13.48 -13.86
C TYR A 78 -5.73 -12.88 -12.70
N GLY A 79 -5.05 -12.66 -11.62
CA GLY A 79 -5.55 -11.96 -10.44
C GLY A 79 -4.35 -11.55 -9.63
N ASN A 80 -4.58 -10.75 -8.63
CA ASN A 80 -3.50 -10.14 -7.87
C ASN A 80 -2.59 -11.17 -7.17
N TRP A 81 -3.13 -12.30 -6.79
CA TRP A 81 -2.38 -13.36 -6.12
C TRP A 81 -2.49 -14.68 -6.88
N ARG A 82 -1.41 -15.07 -7.55
CA ARG A 82 -1.27 -16.40 -8.18
C ARG A 82 -1.59 -17.57 -7.24
N LEU A 83 -1.60 -17.32 -5.93
CA LEU A 83 -1.75 -18.30 -4.87
C LEU A 83 -3.18 -18.42 -4.34
N VAL A 84 -4.07 -17.51 -4.73
CA VAL A 84 -5.48 -17.51 -4.34
C VAL A 84 -6.32 -17.70 -5.62
N PRO A 85 -6.68 -18.91 -6.00
CA PRO A 85 -7.38 -19.19 -7.26
C PRO A 85 -8.66 -18.38 -7.47
N GLN A 86 -9.35 -18.05 -6.38
CA GLN A 86 -10.57 -17.24 -6.42
C GLN A 86 -10.36 -15.80 -6.89
N THR A 87 -9.12 -15.29 -6.84
CA THR A 87 -8.79 -13.95 -7.34
C THR A 87 -8.37 -13.94 -8.80
N GLN A 88 -8.30 -15.11 -9.47
CA GLN A 88 -7.96 -15.23 -10.88
C GLN A 88 -9.24 -15.17 -11.72
N ASP A 89 -9.81 -14.00 -11.83
CA ASP A 89 -11.09 -13.74 -12.47
C ASP A 89 -11.06 -12.61 -13.52
N GLU A 90 -9.88 -12.06 -13.79
CA GLU A 90 -9.65 -10.95 -14.70
C GLU A 90 -8.84 -11.42 -15.92
N HIS A 91 -9.18 -10.92 -17.11
CA HIS A 91 -8.41 -11.09 -18.34
C HIS A 91 -7.79 -9.75 -18.74
N PRO A 92 -6.60 -9.74 -19.39
CA PRO A 92 -6.00 -8.49 -19.87
C PRO A 92 -6.87 -7.70 -20.86
N LEU A 93 -7.63 -8.42 -21.66
CA LEU A 93 -8.67 -7.90 -22.55
C LEU A 93 -9.91 -8.79 -22.41
N ALA A 94 -11.08 -8.18 -22.42
CA ALA A 94 -12.35 -8.89 -22.30
C ALA A 94 -12.48 -9.99 -23.37
N MET A 95 -12.79 -11.21 -22.93
CA MET A 95 -12.87 -12.38 -23.81
C MET A 95 -14.23 -12.46 -24.51
N ASP A 96 -15.28 -12.54 -23.72
CA ASP A 96 -16.67 -12.76 -24.17
C ASP A 96 -17.65 -11.78 -23.53
N ARG A 97 -17.21 -11.04 -22.51
CA ARG A 97 -18.08 -10.17 -21.71
C ARG A 97 -17.31 -9.01 -21.11
N VAL A 98 -17.96 -7.84 -21.09
CA VAL A 98 -17.54 -6.68 -20.29
C VAL A 98 -18.40 -6.60 -19.03
N ARG A 99 -17.78 -6.13 -17.91
CA ARG A 99 -18.39 -6.17 -16.58
C ARG A 99 -18.48 -4.82 -15.90
N PHE A 100 -17.82 -3.79 -16.44
CA PHE A 100 -17.97 -2.41 -15.98
C PHE A 100 -17.65 -1.44 -17.12
N ILE A 101 -18.09 -0.18 -16.99
CA ILE A 101 -17.69 0.89 -17.91
C ILE A 101 -16.21 1.17 -17.73
N GLY A 102 -15.43 0.94 -18.79
CA GLY A 102 -13.97 1.05 -18.75
C GLY A 102 -13.23 -0.27 -18.81
N ASP A 103 -13.93 -1.42 -18.85
CA ASP A 103 -13.35 -2.76 -19.05
C ASP A 103 -12.58 -2.80 -20.38
N GLU A 104 -11.38 -3.34 -20.40
CA GLU A 104 -10.49 -3.31 -21.57
C GLU A 104 -10.93 -4.32 -22.62
N VAL A 105 -11.18 -3.85 -23.85
CA VAL A 105 -11.73 -4.67 -24.96
C VAL A 105 -10.71 -4.95 -26.05
N ALA A 106 -9.93 -3.94 -26.43
CA ALA A 106 -8.89 -4.06 -27.45
C ALA A 106 -7.71 -3.14 -27.15
N ALA A 107 -6.56 -3.42 -27.77
CA ALA A 107 -5.39 -2.56 -27.68
C ALA A 107 -4.76 -2.35 -29.07
N VAL A 108 -4.27 -1.14 -29.29
CA VAL A 108 -3.63 -0.71 -30.56
C VAL A 108 -2.19 -0.33 -30.28
N ALA A 109 -1.28 -0.61 -31.22
CA ALA A 109 0.06 -0.04 -31.30
C ALA A 109 0.26 0.72 -32.61
N ALA A 110 0.60 2.00 -32.52
CA ALA A 110 0.79 2.90 -33.68
C ALA A 110 2.09 3.71 -33.56
N ILE A 111 2.46 4.38 -34.65
CA ILE A 111 3.74 5.14 -34.75
C ILE A 111 3.78 6.37 -33.82
N ASP A 112 2.63 6.93 -33.48
CA ASP A 112 2.44 8.05 -32.59
C ASP A 112 1.14 7.93 -31.81
N LEU A 113 0.94 8.82 -30.84
CA LEU A 113 -0.22 8.78 -29.94
C LEU A 113 -1.50 9.13 -30.67
N ASP A 114 -1.48 10.14 -31.53
CA ASP A 114 -2.66 10.62 -32.26
C ASP A 114 -3.22 9.53 -33.17
N THR A 115 -2.34 8.82 -33.89
CA THR A 115 -2.71 7.66 -34.72
C THR A 115 -3.28 6.53 -33.86
N ALA A 116 -2.74 6.28 -32.67
CA ALA A 116 -3.27 5.26 -31.75
C ALA A 116 -4.66 5.64 -31.22
N GLU A 117 -4.88 6.91 -30.91
CA GLU A 117 -6.18 7.44 -30.46
C GLU A 117 -7.23 7.40 -31.57
N GLU A 118 -6.88 7.79 -32.80
CA GLU A 118 -7.77 7.66 -33.95
C GLU A 118 -8.16 6.19 -34.20
N ALA A 119 -7.15 5.29 -34.12
CA ALA A 119 -7.37 3.86 -34.36
C ALA A 119 -8.36 3.22 -33.40
N ILE A 120 -8.32 3.54 -32.09
CA ILE A 120 -9.27 2.96 -31.14
C ILE A 120 -10.73 3.38 -31.44
N HIS A 121 -10.95 4.56 -31.98
CA HIS A 121 -12.30 5.04 -32.41
C HIS A 121 -12.80 4.38 -33.67
N LEU A 122 -11.93 3.73 -34.46
CA LEU A 122 -12.31 3.00 -35.67
C LEU A 122 -12.68 1.53 -35.37
N ILE A 123 -12.40 1.02 -34.19
CA ILE A 123 -12.81 -0.33 -33.80
C ILE A 123 -14.29 -0.32 -33.44
N GLN A 124 -15.04 -1.23 -34.02
CA GLN A 124 -16.47 -1.40 -33.74
C GLN A 124 -16.72 -2.63 -32.89
N VAL A 125 -17.55 -2.50 -31.88
CA VAL A 125 -17.91 -3.60 -30.97
C VAL A 125 -19.42 -3.73 -30.90
N ASP A 126 -19.94 -4.91 -31.20
CA ASP A 126 -21.35 -5.24 -31.05
C ASP A 126 -21.58 -5.89 -29.68
N TYR A 127 -22.49 -5.30 -28.93
CA TYR A 127 -22.81 -5.74 -27.57
C TYR A 127 -24.26 -6.25 -27.46
N GLU A 128 -24.43 -7.31 -26.68
CA GLU A 128 -25.73 -7.70 -26.10
C GLU A 128 -25.73 -7.25 -24.62
N GLU A 129 -26.43 -6.17 -24.31
CA GLU A 129 -26.46 -5.64 -22.95
C GLU A 129 -27.13 -6.60 -21.96
N LEU A 130 -26.59 -6.65 -20.74
CA LEU A 130 -27.05 -7.45 -19.62
C LEU A 130 -27.44 -6.56 -18.45
N PRO A 131 -28.29 -7.04 -17.52
CA PRO A 131 -28.60 -6.30 -16.31
C PRO A 131 -27.32 -5.96 -15.51
N ALA A 132 -27.21 -4.71 -15.05
CA ALA A 132 -26.08 -4.22 -14.31
C ALA A 132 -26.48 -3.81 -12.88
N HIS A 133 -25.59 -4.07 -11.90
CA HIS A 133 -25.78 -3.75 -10.50
C HIS A 133 -24.68 -2.81 -10.01
N PHE A 134 -25.05 -1.59 -9.60
CA PHE A 134 -24.11 -0.56 -9.14
C PHE A 134 -24.11 -0.40 -7.62
N ASP A 135 -24.97 -1.14 -6.92
CA ASP A 135 -25.05 -1.16 -5.46
C ASP A 135 -24.98 -2.60 -4.95
N VAL A 136 -24.33 -2.80 -3.79
CA VAL A 136 -24.15 -4.13 -3.21
C VAL A 136 -25.47 -4.77 -2.77
N ASP A 137 -26.46 -3.99 -2.33
CA ASP A 137 -27.74 -4.53 -1.91
C ASP A 137 -28.55 -4.99 -3.14
N ALA A 138 -28.47 -4.26 -4.26
CA ALA A 138 -29.04 -4.68 -5.56
C ALA A 138 -28.37 -5.95 -6.09
N ALA A 139 -27.04 -6.03 -6.01
CA ALA A 139 -26.28 -7.22 -6.43
C ALA A 139 -26.56 -8.48 -5.59
N LEU A 140 -27.02 -8.30 -4.36
CA LEU A 140 -27.36 -9.39 -3.43
C LEU A 140 -28.86 -9.72 -3.42
N ALA A 141 -29.68 -8.96 -4.13
CA ALA A 141 -31.13 -9.21 -4.18
C ALA A 141 -31.43 -10.62 -4.74
N PRO A 142 -32.46 -11.31 -4.27
CA PRO A 142 -32.89 -12.59 -4.83
C PRO A 142 -33.14 -12.47 -6.34
N GLY A 143 -32.52 -13.32 -7.15
CA GLY A 143 -32.64 -13.32 -8.61
C GLY A 143 -31.79 -12.25 -9.34
N ALA A 144 -30.89 -11.55 -8.63
CA ALA A 144 -29.94 -10.64 -9.28
C ALA A 144 -29.07 -11.38 -10.31
N ALA A 145 -28.86 -10.77 -11.48
CA ALA A 145 -27.98 -11.33 -12.50
C ALA A 145 -26.55 -11.52 -11.97
N LEU A 146 -25.95 -12.67 -12.31
CA LEU A 146 -24.55 -12.93 -11.94
C LEU A 146 -23.61 -12.12 -12.83
N ILE A 147 -22.66 -11.42 -12.23
CA ILE A 147 -21.61 -10.69 -12.94
C ILE A 147 -20.54 -11.67 -13.45
N HIS A 148 -20.27 -12.74 -12.67
CA HIS A 148 -19.47 -13.89 -13.07
C HIS A 148 -20.38 -15.14 -13.06
N ASP A 149 -20.80 -15.60 -14.25
CA ASP A 149 -21.70 -16.74 -14.45
C ASP A 149 -20.99 -17.97 -15.06
N ASP A 150 -19.72 -18.16 -14.69
CA ASP A 150 -18.88 -19.28 -15.13
C ASP A 150 -19.15 -20.58 -14.35
N GLY A 151 -20.21 -20.65 -13.59
CA GLY A 151 -20.61 -21.81 -12.80
C GLY A 151 -19.89 -21.98 -11.46
N ARG A 152 -18.93 -21.09 -11.13
CA ARG A 152 -18.20 -21.13 -9.86
C ARG A 152 -19.00 -20.55 -8.70
N LEU A 153 -19.92 -19.64 -8.97
CA LEU A 153 -20.67 -18.90 -7.97
C LEU A 153 -22.18 -19.05 -8.19
N THR A 154 -22.92 -19.07 -7.08
CA THR A 154 -24.40 -19.09 -7.08
C THR A 154 -25.00 -17.72 -6.70
N SER A 155 -24.18 -16.77 -6.35
CA SER A 155 -24.54 -15.37 -6.03
C SER A 155 -23.38 -14.46 -6.37
N ASN A 156 -23.59 -13.14 -6.30
CA ASN A 156 -22.52 -12.17 -6.50
C ASN A 156 -21.56 -12.04 -5.28
N VAL A 157 -21.63 -12.93 -4.30
CA VAL A 157 -20.65 -13.01 -3.20
C VAL A 157 -19.46 -13.83 -3.65
N SER A 158 -18.29 -13.21 -3.78
CA SER A 158 -17.05 -13.89 -4.16
C SER A 158 -16.31 -14.48 -2.97
N LEU A 159 -16.46 -13.87 -1.79
CA LEU A 159 -15.82 -14.32 -0.55
C LEU A 159 -16.66 -13.96 0.66
N GLU A 160 -16.71 -14.88 1.62
CA GLU A 160 -17.13 -14.62 3.00
C GLU A 160 -15.94 -14.82 3.95
N ARG A 161 -15.75 -13.89 4.89
CA ARG A 161 -14.75 -13.99 5.95
C ARG A 161 -15.40 -13.97 7.32
N LYS A 162 -14.96 -14.89 8.19
CA LYS A 162 -15.45 -15.05 9.57
C LYS A 162 -14.29 -14.97 10.56
N ILE A 163 -14.49 -14.24 11.65
CA ILE A 163 -13.62 -14.27 12.83
C ILE A 163 -14.57 -14.38 14.03
N ASP A 164 -14.35 -15.37 14.88
CA ASP A 164 -15.13 -15.59 16.10
C ASP A 164 -14.18 -15.99 17.23
N TYR A 165 -14.30 -15.32 18.37
CA TYR A 165 -13.72 -15.78 19.64
C TYR A 165 -14.50 -15.24 20.82
N GLY A 166 -14.40 -15.93 21.99
CA GLY A 166 -15.15 -15.62 23.19
C GLY A 166 -16.63 -15.95 23.10
N ASP A 167 -17.35 -15.73 24.19
CA ASP A 167 -18.81 -15.86 24.26
C ASP A 167 -19.46 -14.48 24.06
N LEU A 168 -19.94 -14.23 22.85
CA LEU A 168 -20.50 -12.94 22.48
C LEU A 168 -21.81 -12.63 23.19
N GLU A 169 -22.65 -13.62 23.40
CA GLU A 169 -23.96 -13.45 24.03
C GLU A 169 -23.79 -13.10 25.51
N ALA A 170 -22.96 -13.86 26.23
CA ALA A 170 -22.61 -13.54 27.62
C ALA A 170 -21.93 -12.18 27.76
N ALA A 171 -21.07 -11.78 26.77
CA ALA A 171 -20.44 -10.48 26.78
C ALA A 171 -21.43 -9.33 26.59
N PHE A 172 -22.47 -9.49 25.76
CA PHE A 172 -23.54 -8.48 25.63
C PHE A 172 -24.44 -8.42 26.83
N GLU A 173 -24.76 -9.55 27.44
CA GLU A 173 -25.57 -9.58 28.69
C GLU A 173 -24.84 -8.90 29.85
N ALA A 174 -23.52 -8.99 29.90
CA ALA A 174 -22.71 -8.35 30.94
C ALA A 174 -22.39 -6.86 30.64
N ALA A 175 -22.78 -6.33 29.50
CA ALA A 175 -22.45 -4.98 29.09
C ALA A 175 -23.41 -3.94 29.68
N ASP A 176 -22.88 -2.86 30.26
CA ASP A 176 -23.67 -1.73 30.78
C ASP A 176 -24.32 -0.91 29.65
N TYR A 177 -23.76 -0.97 28.43
CA TYR A 177 -24.23 -0.26 27.26
C TYR A 177 -23.98 -1.06 25.98
N VAL A 178 -25.01 -1.17 25.15
CA VAL A 178 -24.94 -1.83 23.83
C VAL A 178 -25.53 -0.88 22.80
N ARG A 179 -24.80 -0.70 21.69
CA ARG A 179 -25.29 0.09 20.56
C ARG A 179 -25.10 -0.61 19.23
N GLU A 180 -25.94 -0.28 18.30
CA GLU A 180 -25.87 -0.75 16.93
C GLU A 180 -25.96 0.44 15.98
N ASP A 181 -24.98 0.57 15.07
CA ASP A 181 -24.90 1.66 14.11
C ASP A 181 -24.64 1.14 12.68
N ARG A 182 -24.97 1.99 11.72
CA ARG A 182 -24.64 1.75 10.30
C ARG A 182 -23.70 2.84 9.83
N PHE A 183 -22.56 2.43 9.29
CA PHE A 183 -21.57 3.33 8.71
C PHE A 183 -21.46 3.10 7.20
N THR A 184 -21.22 4.17 6.46
CA THR A 184 -20.92 4.11 5.04
C THR A 184 -19.61 4.84 4.77
N VAL A 185 -18.75 4.22 3.98
CA VAL A 185 -17.52 4.84 3.53
C VAL A 185 -17.40 4.73 2.02
N GLN A 186 -16.97 5.82 1.40
CA GLN A 186 -16.90 5.96 -0.04
C GLN A 186 -15.63 5.36 -0.66
N ALA A 187 -15.65 5.17 -1.97
CA ALA A 187 -14.45 4.91 -2.76
C ALA A 187 -13.67 6.21 -2.96
N VAL A 188 -12.33 6.12 -2.86
CA VAL A 188 -11.42 7.22 -3.16
C VAL A 188 -10.23 6.74 -3.99
N SER A 189 -9.61 7.67 -4.73
CA SER A 189 -8.45 7.44 -5.57
C SER A 189 -7.15 7.53 -4.78
N HIS A 190 -6.13 6.82 -5.25
CA HIS A 190 -4.75 6.97 -4.78
C HIS A 190 -4.15 8.34 -5.11
N ALA A 191 -4.63 8.97 -6.17
CA ALA A 191 -4.26 10.30 -6.65
C ALA A 191 -2.73 10.54 -6.76
N TYR A 192 -1.94 9.48 -7.08
CA TYR A 192 -0.51 9.63 -7.33
C TYR A 192 -0.28 10.57 -8.52
N LEU A 193 0.80 11.40 -8.45
CA LEU A 193 1.08 12.40 -9.47
C LEU A 193 1.52 11.79 -10.81
N GLU A 194 2.33 10.74 -10.78
CA GLU A 194 2.72 9.99 -11.98
C GLU A 194 1.61 9.03 -12.42
N PRO A 195 0.94 9.24 -13.58
CA PRO A 195 0.02 8.24 -14.14
C PRO A 195 0.73 6.92 -14.42
N CYS A 196 -0.02 5.81 -14.44
CA CYS A 196 0.54 4.52 -14.77
C CYS A 196 1.11 4.53 -16.19
N THR A 197 2.36 4.13 -16.30
CA THR A 197 3.09 4.03 -17.57
C THR A 197 3.85 2.73 -17.61
N THR A 198 3.84 2.08 -18.78
CA THR A 198 4.64 0.90 -19.07
C THR A 198 5.29 1.03 -20.44
N LEU A 199 6.51 0.50 -20.58
CA LEU A 199 7.25 0.37 -21.82
C LEU A 199 7.75 -1.07 -21.90
N ALA A 200 7.43 -1.76 -22.97
CA ALA A 200 7.88 -3.12 -23.23
C ALA A 200 8.74 -3.19 -24.49
N GLU A 201 9.77 -4.01 -24.45
CA GLU A 201 10.60 -4.39 -25.58
C GLU A 201 10.73 -5.92 -25.61
N ALA A 202 10.74 -6.50 -26.78
CA ALA A 202 11.02 -7.93 -26.98
C ALA A 202 12.27 -8.11 -27.85
N ASP A 203 13.15 -9.00 -27.42
CA ASP A 203 14.30 -9.39 -28.22
C ASP A 203 13.95 -10.40 -29.33
N PRO A 204 14.85 -10.72 -30.26
CA PRO A 204 14.57 -11.68 -31.34
C PRO A 204 14.18 -13.09 -30.85
N GLU A 205 14.58 -13.48 -29.64
CA GLU A 205 14.19 -14.75 -29.03
C GLU A 205 12.84 -14.66 -28.31
N GLY A 206 12.19 -13.49 -28.33
CA GLY A 206 10.88 -13.24 -27.73
C GLY A 206 10.92 -13.05 -26.21
N ARG A 207 12.10 -12.80 -25.63
CA ARG A 207 12.22 -12.41 -24.21
C ARG A 207 11.84 -10.95 -24.04
N ILE A 208 11.14 -10.65 -22.97
CA ILE A 208 10.54 -9.34 -22.70
C ILE A 208 11.35 -8.60 -21.64
N THR A 209 11.67 -7.34 -21.91
CA THR A 209 12.05 -6.36 -20.89
C THR A 209 10.90 -5.37 -20.73
N LEU A 210 10.37 -5.27 -19.50
CA LEU A 210 9.26 -4.39 -19.15
C LEU A 210 9.77 -3.34 -18.15
N TRP A 211 9.73 -2.06 -18.52
CA TRP A 211 9.85 -0.93 -17.61
C TRP A 211 8.45 -0.48 -17.23
N THR A 212 8.12 -0.50 -15.94
CA THR A 212 6.78 -0.13 -15.49
C THR A 212 6.81 0.56 -14.14
N SER A 213 5.88 1.50 -13.93
CA SER A 213 5.68 2.18 -12.67
C SER A 213 4.97 1.25 -11.68
N THR A 214 5.72 0.33 -11.05
CA THR A 214 5.18 -0.70 -10.15
C THR A 214 5.80 -0.68 -8.75
N GLN A 215 5.00 -1.11 -7.77
CA GLN A 215 5.45 -1.38 -6.39
C GLN A 215 6.00 -2.80 -6.21
N THR A 216 5.67 -3.71 -7.13
CA THR A 216 5.81 -5.16 -6.97
C THR A 216 6.39 -5.82 -8.22
N PRO A 217 7.64 -5.47 -8.63
CA PRO A 217 8.20 -5.94 -9.92
C PRO A 217 8.22 -7.46 -10.05
N TYR A 218 8.50 -8.19 -8.98
CA TYR A 218 8.51 -9.65 -9.01
C TYR A 218 7.10 -10.24 -9.21
N ILE A 219 6.08 -9.67 -8.59
CA ILE A 219 4.68 -10.09 -8.82
C ILE A 219 4.29 -9.84 -10.28
N VAL A 220 4.63 -8.67 -10.83
CA VAL A 220 4.40 -8.34 -12.25
C VAL A 220 5.10 -9.35 -13.16
N GLN A 221 6.37 -9.70 -12.88
CA GLN A 221 7.11 -10.71 -13.64
C GLN A 221 6.38 -12.06 -13.66
N CYS A 222 6.01 -12.57 -12.48
CA CYS A 222 5.34 -13.87 -12.36
C CYS A 222 3.97 -13.89 -13.04
N LEU A 223 3.17 -12.85 -12.84
CA LEU A 223 1.84 -12.75 -13.43
C LEU A 223 1.91 -12.58 -14.94
N LEU A 224 2.77 -11.69 -15.44
CA LEU A 224 2.95 -11.46 -16.87
C LEU A 224 3.42 -12.76 -17.57
N ALA A 225 4.41 -13.44 -17.01
CA ALA A 225 4.89 -14.70 -17.56
C ALA A 225 3.79 -15.77 -17.61
N SER A 226 3.03 -15.93 -16.50
CA SER A 226 1.95 -16.90 -16.45
C SER A 226 0.80 -16.58 -17.40
N THR A 227 0.41 -15.31 -17.51
CA THR A 227 -0.71 -14.87 -18.37
C THR A 227 -0.35 -14.93 -19.86
N LEU A 228 0.95 -14.72 -20.20
CA LEU A 228 1.48 -14.94 -21.55
C LEU A 228 1.76 -16.42 -21.85
N GLY A 229 1.74 -17.31 -20.86
CA GLY A 229 2.09 -18.72 -21.04
C GLY A 229 3.57 -18.97 -21.34
N ILE A 230 4.49 -18.13 -20.84
CA ILE A 230 5.94 -18.21 -21.07
C ILE A 230 6.72 -18.40 -19.77
N PRO A 231 7.98 -18.90 -19.82
CA PRO A 231 8.82 -19.02 -18.62
C PRO A 231 9.13 -17.68 -17.96
N GLU A 232 9.21 -17.65 -16.62
CA GLU A 232 9.51 -16.42 -15.86
C GLU A 232 10.87 -15.80 -16.23
N ASN A 233 11.87 -16.58 -16.59
CA ASN A 233 13.18 -16.09 -17.01
C ASN A 233 13.18 -15.45 -18.40
N HIS A 234 12.07 -15.54 -19.15
CA HIS A 234 11.85 -14.79 -20.38
C HIS A 234 11.25 -13.40 -20.15
N VAL A 235 10.99 -13.05 -18.89
CA VAL A 235 10.46 -11.73 -18.52
C VAL A 235 11.42 -11.07 -17.54
N ARG A 236 11.89 -9.88 -17.87
CA ARG A 236 12.60 -8.98 -16.98
C ARG A 236 11.71 -7.78 -16.69
N VAL A 237 11.52 -7.46 -15.43
CA VAL A 237 10.79 -6.26 -14.99
C VAL A 237 11.75 -5.31 -14.28
N ILE A 238 11.76 -4.07 -14.71
CA ILE A 238 12.59 -3.00 -14.16
C ILE A 238 11.65 -1.89 -13.70
N LYS A 239 11.83 -1.46 -12.46
CA LYS A 239 11.14 -0.29 -11.90
C LYS A 239 12.08 0.93 -12.01
N PRO A 240 11.80 1.90 -12.90
CA PRO A 240 12.46 3.21 -12.89
C PRO A 240 12.09 4.04 -11.64
N PHE A 241 12.31 5.34 -11.65
CA PHE A 241 11.70 6.19 -10.62
C PHE A 241 10.17 6.08 -10.68
N VAL A 242 9.51 6.13 -9.53
CA VAL A 242 8.05 6.05 -9.41
C VAL A 242 7.54 7.27 -8.64
N GLY A 243 6.58 7.96 -9.25
CA GLY A 243 5.96 9.19 -8.73
C GLY A 243 4.75 8.93 -7.86
N GLY A 244 4.89 8.06 -6.84
CA GLY A 244 3.84 7.63 -5.94
C GLY A 244 3.12 6.36 -6.39
N GLY A 245 2.58 5.63 -5.44
CA GLY A 245 1.84 4.39 -5.72
C GLY A 245 0.68 4.17 -4.76
N PHE A 246 0.92 4.28 -3.46
CA PHE A 246 -0.08 4.19 -2.37
C PHE A 246 -0.95 2.94 -2.41
N GLY A 247 -0.48 1.86 -3.05
CA GLY A 247 -1.21 0.63 -3.32
C GLY A 247 -1.77 0.53 -4.75
N GLY A 248 -1.94 1.63 -5.46
CA GLY A 248 -2.52 1.66 -6.82
C GLY A 248 -1.65 1.02 -7.90
N LYS A 249 -0.36 0.84 -7.64
CA LYS A 249 0.61 0.27 -8.59
C LYS A 249 1.14 -1.10 -8.15
N MET A 250 0.32 -1.90 -7.46
CA MET A 250 0.70 -3.22 -6.92
C MET A 250 0.47 -4.41 -7.86
N GLU A 251 -0.41 -4.27 -8.83
CA GLU A 251 -0.92 -5.40 -9.62
C GLU A 251 -0.32 -5.39 -11.02
N LEU A 252 -0.29 -6.55 -11.69
CA LEU A 252 -0.22 -6.58 -13.15
C LEU A 252 -1.45 -5.85 -13.72
N ARG A 253 -1.23 -5.01 -14.72
CA ARG A 253 -2.30 -4.24 -15.35
C ARG A 253 -2.50 -4.67 -16.80
N PRO A 254 -3.71 -4.51 -17.35
CA PRO A 254 -3.99 -4.82 -18.74
C PRO A 254 -2.99 -4.21 -19.72
N TRP A 255 -2.59 -2.97 -19.51
CA TRP A 255 -1.60 -2.29 -20.36
C TRP A 255 -0.18 -2.84 -20.24
N ASP A 256 0.24 -3.41 -19.10
CA ASP A 256 1.54 -4.10 -18.96
C ASP A 256 1.57 -5.33 -19.87
N PHE A 257 0.48 -6.10 -19.86
CA PHE A 257 0.30 -7.27 -20.71
C PHE A 257 0.23 -6.89 -22.20
N CYS A 258 -0.60 -5.89 -22.53
CA CYS A 258 -0.78 -5.44 -23.92
C CYS A 258 0.52 -4.88 -24.50
N ALA A 259 1.29 -4.11 -23.73
CA ALA A 259 2.60 -3.60 -24.16
C ALA A 259 3.56 -4.76 -24.49
N ALA A 260 3.63 -5.76 -23.60
CA ALA A 260 4.47 -6.93 -23.79
C ALA A 260 4.06 -7.77 -25.02
N LEU A 261 2.77 -8.05 -25.18
CA LEU A 261 2.25 -8.82 -26.31
C LEU A 261 2.46 -8.08 -27.65
N LEU A 262 2.11 -6.79 -27.70
CA LEU A 262 2.28 -5.96 -28.90
C LEU A 262 3.76 -5.78 -29.26
N ALA A 263 4.65 -5.64 -28.28
CA ALA A 263 6.10 -5.57 -28.54
C ALA A 263 6.63 -6.86 -29.18
N ARG A 264 6.18 -8.03 -28.72
CA ARG A 264 6.52 -9.33 -29.33
C ARG A 264 5.98 -9.47 -30.75
N MET A 265 4.75 -9.01 -31.01
CA MET A 265 4.11 -9.12 -32.32
C MET A 265 4.73 -8.18 -33.35
N THR A 266 5.11 -6.98 -32.94
CA THR A 266 5.63 -5.95 -33.86
C THR A 266 7.16 -5.96 -33.98
N GLY A 267 7.88 -6.62 -33.07
CA GLY A 267 9.34 -6.53 -32.97
C GLY A 267 9.84 -5.13 -32.63
N ARG A 268 9.00 -4.27 -32.06
CA ARG A 268 9.30 -2.86 -31.74
C ARG A 268 8.91 -2.57 -30.30
N PRO A 269 9.61 -1.65 -29.60
CA PRO A 269 9.18 -1.22 -28.28
C PRO A 269 7.78 -0.60 -28.31
N VAL A 270 6.94 -0.88 -27.30
CA VAL A 270 5.58 -0.34 -27.18
C VAL A 270 5.40 0.30 -25.82
N ARG A 271 4.95 1.57 -25.80
CA ARG A 271 4.68 2.32 -24.57
C ARG A 271 3.18 2.61 -24.43
N PHE A 272 2.63 2.30 -23.27
CA PHE A 272 1.31 2.79 -22.82
C PHE A 272 1.51 3.82 -21.71
N THR A 273 0.81 4.94 -21.81
CA THR A 273 0.73 5.96 -20.75
C THR A 273 -0.75 6.33 -20.58
N LEU A 274 -1.27 6.14 -19.37
CA LEU A 274 -2.64 6.53 -19.08
C LEU A 274 -2.72 8.05 -18.87
N THR A 275 -3.83 8.63 -19.31
CA THR A 275 -4.20 9.99 -18.93
C THR A 275 -4.74 10.03 -17.49
N ARG A 276 -4.82 11.20 -16.89
CA ARG A 276 -5.45 11.36 -15.57
C ARG A 276 -6.92 10.96 -15.59
N ALA A 277 -7.61 11.24 -16.67
CA ALA A 277 -9.01 10.85 -16.83
C ALA A 277 -9.18 9.32 -16.88
N GLU A 278 -8.33 8.61 -17.61
CA GLU A 278 -8.32 7.14 -17.65
C GLU A 278 -8.04 6.57 -16.26
N GLU A 279 -7.05 7.11 -15.52
CA GLU A 279 -6.73 6.69 -14.15
C GLU A 279 -7.92 6.84 -13.20
N LEU A 280 -8.59 8.01 -13.23
CA LEU A 280 -9.72 8.26 -12.35
C LEU A 280 -11.00 7.52 -12.80
N ALA A 281 -11.17 7.27 -14.09
CA ALA A 281 -12.34 6.54 -14.59
C ALA A 281 -12.25 5.03 -14.31
N THR A 282 -11.07 4.41 -14.49
CA THR A 282 -10.92 2.95 -14.55
C THR A 282 -9.90 2.38 -13.57
N GLY A 283 -9.08 3.23 -12.95
CA GLY A 283 -8.06 2.82 -11.97
C GLY A 283 -8.65 2.15 -10.74
N ARG A 284 -7.82 1.36 -10.03
CA ARG A 284 -8.19 0.79 -8.73
C ARG A 284 -8.54 1.90 -7.74
N ARG A 285 -9.40 1.59 -6.78
CA ARG A 285 -9.95 2.54 -5.81
C ARG A 285 -9.89 1.94 -4.41
N ARG A 286 -9.96 2.78 -3.36
CA ARG A 286 -10.28 2.28 -2.02
C ARG A 286 -11.64 1.61 -2.03
N HIS A 287 -11.78 0.48 -1.38
CA HIS A 287 -13.03 -0.26 -1.27
C HIS A 287 -14.11 0.59 -0.56
N PRO A 288 -15.22 0.92 -1.21
CA PRO A 288 -16.38 1.50 -0.53
C PRO A 288 -17.04 0.42 0.32
N MET A 289 -17.59 0.80 1.48
CA MET A 289 -18.10 -0.19 2.41
C MET A 289 -19.36 0.29 3.13
N LYS A 290 -20.35 -0.62 3.31
CA LYS A 290 -21.46 -0.48 4.23
C LYS A 290 -21.17 -1.34 5.44
N ILE A 291 -21.05 -0.75 6.62
CA ILE A 291 -20.69 -1.42 7.89
C ILE A 291 -21.88 -1.34 8.82
N ARG A 292 -22.36 -2.48 9.30
CA ARG A 292 -23.28 -2.56 10.43
C ARG A 292 -22.50 -3.05 11.63
N SER A 293 -22.43 -2.23 12.64
CA SER A 293 -21.69 -2.54 13.85
C SER A 293 -22.65 -2.52 15.05
N LYS A 294 -23.03 -3.69 15.46
CA LYS A 294 -23.28 -4.13 16.82
C LYS A 294 -22.10 -5.00 17.22
N VAL A 295 -20.93 -4.48 16.97
CA VAL A 295 -19.71 -5.19 16.65
C VAL A 295 -19.81 -6.00 15.34
N GLY A 296 -19.81 -5.33 14.19
CA GLY A 296 -19.32 -5.69 12.91
C GLY A 296 -20.07 -6.59 11.92
N PHE A 297 -20.80 -6.01 10.94
CA PHE A 297 -21.05 -6.62 9.63
C PHE A 297 -20.51 -5.74 8.51
N LYS A 298 -20.04 -6.34 7.42
CA LYS A 298 -19.43 -5.63 6.31
C LYS A 298 -19.79 -6.19 4.94
N ARG A 299 -19.98 -5.30 3.95
CA ARG A 299 -20.14 -5.62 2.53
C ARG A 299 -19.23 -4.72 1.69
N ASP A 300 -18.54 -5.31 0.71
CA ASP A 300 -17.60 -4.68 -0.21
C ASP A 300 -17.96 -5.03 -1.66
N GLY A 301 -17.64 -4.19 -2.67
CA GLY A 301 -18.06 -4.42 -4.06
C GLY A 301 -17.10 -3.89 -5.12
N GLY A 302 -17.10 -4.56 -6.28
CA GLY A 302 -16.37 -4.25 -7.50
C GLY A 302 -16.57 -5.33 -8.56
N ALA A 303 -16.20 -5.08 -9.84
CA ALA A 303 -16.42 -6.02 -10.93
C ALA A 303 -15.52 -7.26 -10.88
N TYR A 304 -14.35 -7.15 -10.27
CA TYR A 304 -13.37 -8.23 -10.10
C TYR A 304 -12.87 -8.28 -8.66
N ASN A 305 -12.34 -9.43 -8.26
CA ASN A 305 -11.82 -9.64 -6.92
C ASN A 305 -10.64 -8.71 -6.59
N SER A 306 -9.66 -8.57 -7.50
CA SER A 306 -8.49 -7.76 -7.25
C SER A 306 -7.97 -8.01 -5.81
N MET A 307 -7.83 -6.97 -4.98
CA MET A 307 -7.45 -7.08 -3.57
C MET A 307 -8.65 -7.15 -2.59
N GLY A 308 -9.88 -7.26 -3.07
CA GLY A 308 -11.10 -7.30 -2.25
C GLY A 308 -11.08 -8.36 -1.15
N PRO A 309 -10.75 -9.63 -1.46
CA PRO A 309 -10.63 -10.68 -0.45
C PRO A 309 -9.67 -10.33 0.69
N THR A 310 -8.54 -9.68 0.38
CA THR A 310 -7.56 -9.22 1.38
C THR A 310 -8.09 -8.05 2.20
N ALA A 311 -8.75 -7.08 1.57
CA ALA A 311 -9.36 -5.96 2.29
C ALA A 311 -10.41 -6.46 3.29
N THR A 312 -11.30 -7.35 2.85
CA THR A 312 -12.34 -7.97 3.71
C THR A 312 -11.72 -8.71 4.89
N PHE A 313 -10.60 -9.42 4.69
CA PHE A 313 -9.85 -10.07 5.76
C PHE A 313 -9.29 -9.06 6.76
N LEU A 314 -8.59 -8.04 6.29
CA LEU A 314 -7.86 -7.11 7.14
C LEU A 314 -8.78 -6.21 7.96
N VAL A 315 -9.94 -5.84 7.43
CA VAL A 315 -10.91 -5.05 8.19
C VAL A 315 -11.37 -5.77 9.46
N GLY A 316 -11.69 -7.06 9.38
CA GLY A 316 -12.04 -7.85 10.57
C GLY A 316 -10.91 -7.89 11.59
N ASN A 317 -9.66 -8.00 11.12
CA ASN A 317 -8.50 -8.01 12.02
C ASN A 317 -8.29 -6.64 12.67
N PHE A 318 -8.30 -5.54 11.90
CA PHE A 318 -8.10 -4.19 12.44
C PHE A 318 -9.19 -3.75 13.43
N GLY A 319 -10.43 -4.19 13.24
CA GLY A 319 -11.49 -3.97 14.20
C GLY A 319 -11.22 -4.58 15.59
N ALA A 320 -10.41 -5.65 15.65
CA ALA A 320 -10.07 -6.35 16.88
C ALA A 320 -8.75 -5.90 17.53
N MET A 321 -7.92 -5.07 16.86
CA MET A 321 -6.49 -4.92 17.22
C MET A 321 -6.13 -3.71 18.09
N LEU A 322 -7.06 -2.85 18.43
CA LEU A 322 -6.79 -1.68 19.29
C LEU A 322 -7.11 -1.93 20.76
N TYR A 323 -8.16 -2.69 21.02
CA TYR A 323 -8.74 -2.83 22.34
C TYR A 323 -8.87 -4.29 22.74
N ARG A 324 -8.84 -4.54 24.04
CA ARG A 324 -9.05 -5.86 24.63
C ARG A 324 -10.51 -6.23 24.66
N TYR A 325 -10.99 -6.93 23.63
CA TYR A 325 -12.34 -7.45 23.56
C TYR A 325 -12.41 -8.85 24.17
N PRO A 326 -13.31 -9.11 25.15
CA PRO A 326 -13.50 -10.46 25.71
C PRO A 326 -14.12 -11.42 24.70
N ALA A 327 -14.93 -10.90 23.78
CA ALA A 327 -15.53 -11.64 22.69
C ALA A 327 -15.60 -10.78 21.43
N TYR A 328 -15.47 -11.39 20.26
CA TYR A 328 -15.53 -10.69 18.99
C TYR A 328 -16.10 -11.59 17.90
N ARG A 329 -17.01 -11.06 17.11
CA ARG A 329 -17.55 -11.72 15.91
C ARG A 329 -17.48 -10.78 14.72
N TYR A 330 -16.91 -11.25 13.63
CA TYR A 330 -16.87 -10.53 12.36
C TYR A 330 -17.40 -11.41 11.22
N ARG A 331 -18.21 -10.80 10.35
CA ARG A 331 -18.67 -11.36 9.09
C ARG A 331 -18.42 -10.34 8.00
N GLY A 332 -17.57 -10.67 7.05
CA GLY A 332 -17.24 -9.81 5.93
C GLY A 332 -17.56 -10.49 4.60
N TYR A 333 -18.19 -9.77 3.70
CA TYR A 333 -18.54 -10.25 2.37
C TYR A 333 -17.89 -9.37 1.31
N HIS A 334 -17.19 -9.99 0.36
CA HIS A 334 -16.79 -9.32 -0.88
C HIS A 334 -17.86 -9.59 -1.94
N VAL A 335 -18.44 -8.53 -2.51
CA VAL A 335 -19.59 -8.61 -3.42
C VAL A 335 -19.21 -8.00 -4.76
N TYR A 336 -19.42 -8.72 -5.85
CA TYR A 336 -19.27 -8.19 -7.20
C TYR A 336 -20.35 -7.15 -7.51
N THR A 337 -19.96 -6.06 -8.17
CA THR A 337 -20.83 -5.00 -8.71
C THR A 337 -20.26 -4.53 -10.05
N ASN A 338 -21.08 -4.00 -10.94
CA ASN A 338 -20.67 -3.48 -12.26
C ASN A 338 -20.01 -2.09 -12.17
N LYS A 339 -19.04 -1.95 -11.26
CA LYS A 339 -18.21 -0.76 -11.05
C LYS A 339 -16.73 -1.08 -11.24
N PRO A 340 -15.87 -0.09 -11.56
CA PRO A 340 -14.44 -0.30 -11.60
C PRO A 340 -13.94 -1.03 -10.35
N PRO A 341 -13.03 -2.00 -10.49
CA PRO A 341 -12.55 -2.80 -9.38
C PRO A 341 -11.90 -1.95 -8.30
N ALA A 342 -12.16 -2.30 -7.04
CA ALA A 342 -11.44 -1.74 -5.90
C ALA A 342 -10.14 -2.51 -5.66
N GLY A 343 -9.09 -1.84 -5.19
CA GLY A 343 -7.76 -2.40 -4.96
C GLY A 343 -7.15 -1.97 -3.64
N ALA A 344 -5.88 -2.32 -3.45
CA ALA A 344 -5.13 -1.87 -2.29
C ALA A 344 -4.99 -0.35 -2.32
N MET A 345 -5.20 0.30 -1.18
CA MET A 345 -4.87 1.70 -0.96
C MET A 345 -4.40 1.89 0.47
N ARG A 346 -3.42 2.77 0.68
CA ARG A 346 -2.75 3.08 1.95
C ARG A 346 -3.66 2.91 3.17
N GLY A 347 -3.25 2.07 4.13
CA GLY A 347 -4.06 1.66 5.28
C GLY A 347 -4.97 0.45 5.06
N PHE A 348 -5.22 0.04 3.86
CA PHE A 348 -5.83 -1.19 3.33
C PHE A 348 -6.80 -1.91 4.28
N GLY A 349 -8.01 -1.38 4.40
CA GLY A 349 -9.07 -1.88 5.30
C GLY A 349 -9.10 -1.20 6.66
N ALA A 350 -7.98 -0.72 7.21
CA ALA A 350 -7.94 -0.04 8.50
C ALA A 350 -8.72 1.28 8.51
N PRO A 351 -8.61 2.20 7.52
CA PRO A 351 -9.41 3.44 7.55
C PRO A 351 -10.91 3.20 7.63
N GLN A 352 -11.41 2.17 6.96
CA GLN A 352 -12.82 1.84 6.96
C GLN A 352 -13.25 1.22 8.31
N ALA A 353 -12.49 0.22 8.79
CA ALA A 353 -12.75 -0.44 10.06
C ALA A 353 -12.70 0.53 11.23
N LEU A 354 -11.65 1.35 11.26
CA LEU A 354 -11.38 2.25 12.38
C LEU A 354 -12.28 3.48 12.36
N PHE A 355 -12.77 3.92 11.19
CA PHE A 355 -13.84 4.92 11.18
C PHE A 355 -15.06 4.46 11.97
N ALA A 356 -15.49 3.22 11.77
CA ALA A 356 -16.63 2.68 12.50
C ALA A 356 -16.30 2.43 13.99
N ALA A 357 -15.20 1.71 14.28
CA ALA A 357 -14.83 1.33 15.63
C ALA A 357 -14.54 2.55 16.52
N GLU A 358 -13.76 3.50 16.02
CA GLU A 358 -13.37 4.71 16.76
C GLU A 358 -14.53 5.68 16.95
N SER A 359 -15.45 5.78 15.96
CA SER A 359 -16.68 6.55 16.12
C SER A 359 -17.56 5.94 17.22
N GLN A 360 -17.69 4.60 17.28
CA GLN A 360 -18.43 3.94 18.35
C GLN A 360 -17.77 4.10 19.73
N MET A 361 -16.44 4.08 19.80
CA MET A 361 -15.72 4.38 21.05
C MET A 361 -16.00 5.79 21.54
N ASN A 362 -16.04 6.79 20.66
CA ASN A 362 -16.37 8.17 21.00
C ASN A 362 -17.83 8.28 21.48
N MET A 363 -18.77 7.64 20.79
CA MET A 363 -20.17 7.63 21.16
C MET A 363 -20.43 6.90 22.50
N ALA A 364 -19.73 5.78 22.73
CA ALA A 364 -19.82 5.07 24.01
C ALA A 364 -19.22 5.88 25.16
N ALA A 365 -18.10 6.57 24.93
CA ALA A 365 -17.48 7.44 25.93
C ALA A 365 -18.45 8.54 26.41
N GLU A 366 -19.15 9.15 25.46
CA GLU A 366 -20.15 10.18 25.74
C GLU A 366 -21.33 9.61 26.54
N GLU A 367 -21.92 8.52 26.09
CA GLU A 367 -23.10 7.90 26.75
C GLU A 367 -22.76 7.42 28.16
N LEU A 368 -21.58 6.90 28.39
CA LEU A 368 -21.08 6.46 29.68
C LEU A 368 -20.56 7.61 30.57
N GLY A 369 -20.51 8.85 30.05
CA GLY A 369 -19.96 9.99 30.77
C GLY A 369 -18.46 9.86 31.09
N ILE A 370 -17.69 9.12 30.25
CA ILE A 370 -16.27 8.89 30.41
C ILE A 370 -15.53 9.71 29.35
N ASP A 371 -14.39 10.31 29.72
CA ASP A 371 -13.53 10.98 28.74
C ASP A 371 -13.12 10.01 27.62
N PRO A 372 -13.20 10.38 26.33
CA PRO A 372 -12.85 9.49 25.22
C PRO A 372 -11.43 8.90 25.29
N ILE A 373 -10.46 9.66 25.78
CA ILE A 373 -9.09 9.17 25.98
C ILE A 373 -9.02 8.21 27.16
N ASP A 374 -9.69 8.53 28.27
CA ASP A 374 -9.71 7.67 29.45
C ASP A 374 -10.40 6.32 29.17
N LEU A 375 -11.47 6.31 28.37
CA LEU A 375 -12.11 5.06 27.94
C LEU A 375 -11.13 4.19 27.12
N ARG A 376 -10.36 4.81 26.21
CA ARG A 376 -9.35 4.11 25.43
C ARG A 376 -8.21 3.56 26.28
N LEU A 377 -7.71 4.35 27.23
CA LEU A 377 -6.64 3.93 28.15
C LEU A 377 -7.05 2.71 29.01
N LYS A 378 -8.31 2.61 29.41
CA LYS A 378 -8.85 1.45 30.15
C LYS A 378 -8.82 0.16 29.35
N ASN A 379 -9.03 0.26 28.03
CA ASN A 379 -9.22 -0.87 27.14
C ASN A 379 -8.00 -1.13 26.23
N ALA A 380 -6.97 -0.30 26.28
CA ALA A 380 -5.83 -0.32 25.37
C ALA A 380 -5.09 -1.65 25.40
N MET A 381 -4.70 -2.15 24.22
CA MET A 381 -3.74 -3.23 24.05
C MET A 381 -2.39 -2.85 24.66
N VAL A 382 -1.69 -3.85 25.19
CA VAL A 382 -0.35 -3.74 25.78
C VAL A 382 0.54 -4.88 25.30
N PRO A 383 1.88 -4.79 25.43
CA PRO A 383 2.76 -5.90 25.11
C PRO A 383 2.38 -7.17 25.88
N GLY A 384 2.35 -8.32 25.18
CA GLY A 384 1.94 -9.61 25.71
C GLY A 384 0.47 -9.97 25.47
N ASP A 385 -0.38 -9.03 25.09
CA ASP A 385 -1.77 -9.33 24.73
C ASP A 385 -1.85 -10.22 23.49
N VAL A 386 -2.83 -11.14 23.51
CA VAL A 386 -3.08 -12.09 22.42
C VAL A 386 -4.50 -11.93 21.92
N ILE A 387 -4.63 -11.73 20.62
CA ILE A 387 -5.93 -11.75 19.92
C ILE A 387 -6.06 -13.10 19.24
N PRO A 388 -6.98 -13.98 19.67
CA PRO A 388 -7.06 -15.36 19.17
C PRO A 388 -7.16 -15.43 17.65
N GLY A 389 -6.22 -16.15 17.01
CA GLY A 389 -6.18 -16.33 15.56
C GLY A 389 -5.82 -15.08 14.72
N VAL A 390 -5.45 -13.97 15.37
CA VAL A 390 -5.13 -12.70 14.70
C VAL A 390 -3.70 -12.25 15.00
N ALA A 391 -3.34 -12.02 16.27
CA ALA A 391 -2.08 -11.39 16.63
C ALA A 391 -1.60 -11.75 18.06
N THR A 392 -0.28 -11.70 18.23
CA THR A 392 0.38 -11.54 19.53
C THR A 392 1.14 -10.22 19.52
N ILE A 393 0.94 -9.38 20.51
CA ILE A 393 1.51 -8.03 20.58
C ILE A 393 2.88 -8.09 21.22
N SER A 394 3.95 -7.96 20.45
CA SER A 394 5.35 -8.00 20.91
C SER A 394 5.81 -6.68 21.52
N SER A 395 5.45 -5.56 20.87
CA SER A 395 5.73 -4.19 21.32
C SER A 395 4.51 -3.30 21.06
N CYS A 396 4.23 -2.34 21.94
CA CYS A 396 3.06 -1.48 21.86
C CYS A 396 3.26 -0.16 22.60
N GLY A 397 3.31 0.94 21.85
CA GLY A 397 3.35 2.30 22.36
C GLY A 397 1.98 3.00 22.39
N PHE A 398 0.88 2.24 22.36
CA PHE A 398 -0.47 2.81 22.23
C PHE A 398 -0.87 3.70 23.41
N VAL A 399 -0.63 3.21 24.64
CA VAL A 399 -0.94 3.97 25.86
C VAL A 399 -0.13 5.27 25.92
N GLU A 400 1.14 5.21 25.52
CA GLU A 400 2.02 6.38 25.48
C GLU A 400 1.60 7.37 24.39
N SER A 401 1.23 6.89 23.20
CA SER A 401 0.69 7.70 22.12
C SER A 401 -0.56 8.46 22.55
N LEU A 402 -1.51 7.81 23.24
CA LEU A 402 -2.71 8.46 23.77
C LEU A 402 -2.39 9.55 24.79
N ARG A 403 -1.49 9.27 25.73
CA ARG A 403 -1.06 10.26 26.74
C ARG A 403 -0.36 11.44 26.09
N LYS A 404 0.47 11.17 25.07
CA LYS A 404 1.24 12.21 24.40
C LYS A 404 0.36 13.16 23.61
N VAL A 405 -0.58 12.66 22.80
CA VAL A 405 -1.51 13.56 22.10
C VAL A 405 -2.41 14.35 23.07
N ALA A 406 -2.80 13.75 24.20
CA ALA A 406 -3.57 14.46 25.22
C ALA A 406 -2.79 15.62 25.86
N GLU A 407 -1.50 15.40 26.15
CA GLU A 407 -0.58 16.41 26.65
C GLU A 407 -0.37 17.55 25.65
N MET A 408 0.06 17.20 24.42
CA MET A 408 0.42 18.15 23.35
C MET A 408 -0.75 19.05 22.97
N THR A 409 -1.98 18.53 23.01
CA THR A 409 -3.19 19.29 22.65
C THR A 409 -3.85 19.99 23.83
N ARG A 410 -3.41 19.75 25.05
CA ARG A 410 -4.13 20.16 26.27
C ARG A 410 -5.57 19.67 26.24
N TRP A 411 -5.77 18.39 25.87
CA TRP A 411 -7.05 17.75 25.57
C TRP A 411 -8.12 18.05 26.59
N ARG A 412 -7.87 17.74 27.87
CA ARG A 412 -8.87 17.84 28.94
C ARG A 412 -9.37 19.27 29.17
N GLU A 413 -8.51 20.25 28.95
CA GLU A 413 -8.86 21.68 29.09
C GLU A 413 -9.69 22.12 27.89
N LYS A 414 -9.20 21.88 26.67
CA LYS A 414 -9.88 22.27 25.43
C LYS A 414 -11.25 21.56 25.27
N ARG A 415 -11.32 20.26 25.55
CA ARG A 415 -12.59 19.50 25.43
C ARG A 415 -13.72 20.08 26.29
N LYS A 416 -13.38 20.79 27.39
CA LYS A 416 -14.36 21.44 28.28
C LYS A 416 -14.62 22.90 27.95
N ALA A 417 -13.65 23.59 27.35
CA ALA A 417 -13.66 25.06 27.25
C ALA A 417 -13.98 25.59 25.86
N LEU A 418 -13.84 24.77 24.80
CA LEU A 418 -14.09 25.22 23.42
C LEU A 418 -15.54 25.68 23.24
N PRO A 419 -15.78 26.84 22.63
CA PRO A 419 -17.12 27.33 22.35
C PRO A 419 -17.75 26.53 21.19
N ARG A 420 -19.07 26.62 21.09
CA ARG A 420 -19.82 26.08 19.96
C ARG A 420 -19.25 26.58 18.63
N GLY A 421 -19.21 25.71 17.62
CA GLY A 421 -18.52 25.96 16.35
C GLY A 421 -17.03 25.62 16.37
N GLN A 422 -16.42 25.35 17.53
CA GLN A 422 -15.07 24.84 17.66
C GLN A 422 -15.08 23.46 18.33
N GLY A 423 -14.24 22.55 17.85
CA GLY A 423 -14.22 21.19 18.35
C GLY A 423 -12.83 20.56 18.37
N ILE A 424 -12.69 19.59 19.26
CA ILE A 424 -11.51 18.75 19.37
C ILE A 424 -11.97 17.28 19.43
N GLY A 425 -11.32 16.40 18.66
CA GLY A 425 -11.70 14.99 18.55
C GLY A 425 -10.48 14.08 18.45
N VAL A 426 -10.67 12.81 18.84
CA VAL A 426 -9.61 11.79 18.88
C VAL A 426 -9.96 10.59 18.01
N GLY A 427 -8.95 10.06 17.31
CA GLY A 427 -8.99 8.79 16.60
C GLY A 427 -7.68 8.03 16.79
N CYS A 428 -7.77 6.71 16.82
CA CYS A 428 -6.63 5.83 17.07
C CYS A 428 -6.51 4.77 15.98
N TYR A 429 -5.35 4.12 15.92
CA TYR A 429 -5.12 3.04 14.97
C TYR A 429 -4.07 2.04 15.46
N SER A 430 -4.16 0.84 14.90
CA SER A 430 -3.09 -0.13 14.81
C SER A 430 -2.89 -0.54 13.36
N PHE A 431 -1.67 -0.94 12.99
CA PHE A 431 -1.41 -1.43 11.65
C PHE A 431 -0.32 -2.50 11.64
N ILE A 432 -0.35 -3.35 10.61
CA ILE A 432 0.62 -4.42 10.41
C ILE A 432 1.99 -3.87 10.02
N SER A 433 3.04 -4.51 10.51
CA SER A 433 4.41 -4.30 10.05
C SER A 433 4.98 -5.62 9.55
N GLY A 434 5.14 -5.74 8.21
CA GLY A 434 5.71 -6.93 7.62
C GLY A 434 4.75 -7.86 6.88
N GLY A 435 3.45 -7.77 7.06
CA GLY A 435 2.39 -8.47 6.34
C GLY A 435 2.73 -9.88 5.82
N VAL A 436 2.55 -10.92 6.64
CA VAL A 436 2.89 -12.30 6.26
C VAL A 436 1.68 -13.05 5.69
N PHE A 437 0.48 -12.67 6.11
CA PHE A 437 -0.80 -13.24 5.70
C PHE A 437 -0.83 -14.75 5.53
N ASN A 438 -0.77 -15.47 6.62
CA ASN A 438 -0.82 -16.96 6.60
C ASN A 438 -2.00 -17.56 5.87
N TRP A 439 -3.12 -16.86 5.83
CA TRP A 439 -4.32 -17.31 5.16
C TRP A 439 -4.17 -17.40 3.63
N PHE A 440 -3.14 -16.78 3.05
CA PHE A 440 -2.82 -16.90 1.62
C PHE A 440 -2.00 -18.15 1.29
N ASN A 441 -1.50 -18.89 2.28
CA ASN A 441 -0.49 -19.92 2.04
C ASN A 441 0.62 -19.40 1.10
N THR A 442 1.16 -18.21 1.43
CA THR A 442 2.10 -17.50 0.57
C THR A 442 3.37 -18.32 0.41
N ARG A 443 3.68 -18.71 -0.81
CA ARG A 443 4.94 -19.37 -1.15
C ARG A 443 6.15 -18.48 -0.88
N TYR A 444 5.94 -17.19 -0.64
CA TYR A 444 6.99 -16.16 -0.55
C TYR A 444 6.82 -15.23 0.67
N PRO A 445 6.76 -15.75 1.92
CA PRO A 445 6.60 -14.93 3.11
C PRO A 445 7.93 -14.30 3.55
N PHE A 446 8.87 -14.06 2.65
CA PHE A 446 10.23 -13.64 2.93
C PHE A 446 10.65 -12.44 2.09
N SER A 447 11.73 -11.78 2.52
CA SER A 447 12.52 -10.84 1.73
C SER A 447 13.95 -11.32 1.63
N SER A 448 14.66 -10.92 0.58
CA SER A 448 16.06 -11.26 0.37
C SER A 448 16.89 -10.04 -0.06
N ALA A 449 18.16 -10.06 0.31
CA ALA A 449 19.14 -9.05 -0.07
C ALA A 449 20.50 -9.71 -0.37
N GLU A 450 21.28 -9.06 -1.21
CA GLU A 450 22.68 -9.42 -1.48
C GLU A 450 23.55 -8.18 -1.29
N VAL A 451 24.68 -8.36 -0.61
CA VAL A 451 25.68 -7.31 -0.36
C VAL A 451 27.00 -7.78 -0.96
N ARG A 452 27.53 -7.02 -1.89
CA ARG A 452 28.84 -7.23 -2.51
C ARG A 452 29.81 -6.19 -2.01
N ALA A 453 30.92 -6.59 -1.43
CA ALA A 453 31.98 -5.70 -0.99
C ALA A 453 33.16 -5.72 -1.95
N PHE A 454 33.76 -4.54 -2.21
CA PHE A 454 34.85 -4.34 -3.16
C PHE A 454 36.12 -3.88 -2.42
N ASP A 455 37.28 -4.15 -3.03
CA ASP A 455 38.59 -3.86 -2.45
C ASP A 455 38.97 -2.36 -2.42
N ASP A 456 38.21 -1.51 -3.12
CA ASP A 456 38.25 -0.06 -2.98
C ASP A 456 37.48 0.47 -1.75
N GLY A 457 36.85 -0.43 -0.99
CA GLY A 457 36.06 -0.11 0.19
C GLY A 457 34.61 0.27 -0.10
N THR A 458 34.16 0.19 -1.37
CA THR A 458 32.76 0.40 -1.71
C THR A 458 31.94 -0.88 -1.55
N VAL A 459 30.62 -0.71 -1.45
CA VAL A 459 29.65 -1.81 -1.26
C VAL A 459 28.47 -1.63 -2.18
N HIS A 460 28.00 -2.72 -2.78
CA HIS A 460 26.79 -2.72 -3.59
C HIS A 460 25.70 -3.54 -2.90
N LEU A 461 24.62 -2.89 -2.52
CA LEU A 461 23.39 -3.50 -2.01
C LEU A 461 22.43 -3.80 -3.15
N LEU A 462 21.96 -5.04 -3.23
CA LEU A 462 20.98 -5.52 -4.20
C LEU A 462 19.73 -6.01 -3.46
N THR A 463 18.56 -5.46 -3.78
CA THR A 463 17.28 -5.82 -3.15
C THR A 463 16.10 -5.69 -4.11
N MET A 464 15.05 -6.48 -3.91
CA MET A 464 13.80 -6.35 -4.68
C MET A 464 12.81 -5.35 -4.04
N ALA A 465 13.13 -4.78 -2.88
CA ALA A 465 12.35 -3.70 -2.28
C ALA A 465 12.19 -2.53 -3.27
N SER A 466 10.99 -1.97 -3.33
CA SER A 466 10.67 -0.92 -4.30
C SER A 466 10.52 0.43 -3.61
N ASP A 467 11.39 1.37 -3.87
CA ASP A 467 11.15 2.77 -3.50
C ASP A 467 10.17 3.40 -4.50
N ILE A 468 9.03 3.85 -3.99
CA ILE A 468 7.95 4.49 -4.76
C ILE A 468 7.71 5.94 -4.31
N GLY A 469 8.66 6.48 -3.56
CA GLY A 469 8.63 7.81 -2.98
C GLY A 469 8.69 7.85 -1.45
N GLN A 470 8.60 6.70 -0.77
CA GLN A 470 8.61 6.62 0.69
C GLN A 470 10.03 6.72 1.32
N GLY A 471 11.11 6.62 0.51
CA GLY A 471 12.48 6.76 1.00
C GLY A 471 13.12 5.46 1.49
N SER A 472 12.55 4.31 1.15
CA SER A 472 13.05 3.01 1.62
C SER A 472 14.48 2.71 1.17
N ASP A 473 14.89 3.14 -0.02
CA ASP A 473 16.26 2.94 -0.51
C ASP A 473 17.28 3.66 0.39
N THR A 474 16.95 4.83 0.93
CA THR A 474 17.77 5.55 1.90
C THR A 474 17.85 4.81 3.23
N VAL A 475 16.71 4.36 3.76
CA VAL A 475 16.62 3.61 5.03
C VAL A 475 17.40 2.31 4.98
N LEU A 476 17.32 1.54 3.89
CA LEU A 476 18.07 0.29 3.74
C LEU A 476 19.58 0.53 3.67
N ARG A 477 20.03 1.66 3.09
CA ARG A 477 21.44 2.05 3.13
C ARG A 477 21.90 2.44 4.53
N GLN A 478 21.06 3.14 5.33
CA GLN A 478 21.36 3.46 6.73
C GLN A 478 21.55 2.19 7.56
N ILE A 479 20.63 1.22 7.41
CA ILE A 479 20.69 -0.07 8.08
C ILE A 479 22.00 -0.81 7.72
N LEU A 480 22.37 -0.82 6.43
CA LEU A 480 23.59 -1.48 5.97
C LEU A 480 24.86 -0.75 6.47
N ALA A 481 24.88 0.58 6.39
CA ALA A 481 26.00 1.39 6.85
C ALA A 481 26.28 1.22 8.35
N GLU A 482 25.22 1.22 9.16
CA GLU A 482 25.30 0.98 10.61
C GLU A 482 25.87 -0.40 10.90
N GLU A 483 25.33 -1.45 10.27
CA GLU A 483 25.77 -2.83 10.53
C GLU A 483 27.21 -3.07 10.08
N LEU A 484 27.63 -2.55 8.92
CA LEU A 484 29.00 -2.73 8.42
C LEU A 484 30.02 -1.75 9.03
N GLY A 485 29.57 -0.69 9.70
CA GLY A 485 30.43 0.35 10.25
C GLY A 485 31.14 1.19 9.19
N ILE A 486 30.55 1.35 8.00
CA ILE A 486 31.12 2.11 6.87
C ILE A 486 30.30 3.37 6.59
N SER A 487 30.91 4.30 5.86
CA SER A 487 30.24 5.52 5.40
C SER A 487 29.13 5.18 4.40
N VAL A 488 27.95 5.83 4.59
CA VAL A 488 26.77 5.56 3.74
C VAL A 488 27.02 5.93 2.28
N GLU A 489 27.93 6.86 2.01
CA GLU A 489 28.34 7.29 0.66
C GLU A 489 29.08 6.18 -0.11
N ARG A 490 29.68 5.23 0.62
CA ARG A 490 30.35 4.06 0.01
C ARG A 490 29.38 3.00 -0.48
N ILE A 491 28.07 3.14 -0.18
CA ILE A 491 27.07 2.15 -0.52
C ILE A 491 26.33 2.58 -1.78
N ARG A 492 26.51 1.83 -2.88
CA ARG A 492 25.61 1.85 -4.03
C ARG A 492 24.45 0.90 -3.77
N LEU A 493 23.26 1.28 -4.24
CA LEU A 493 22.07 0.44 -4.16
C LEU A 493 21.46 0.25 -5.55
N THR A 494 21.09 -1.00 -5.87
CA THR A 494 20.23 -1.34 -7.00
C THR A 494 19.01 -2.06 -6.45
N SER A 495 17.84 -1.51 -6.71
CA SER A 495 16.56 -2.07 -6.26
C SER A 495 15.64 -2.39 -7.44
N ALA A 496 14.77 -3.39 -7.24
CA ALA A 496 13.61 -3.64 -8.09
C ALA A 496 13.91 -3.89 -9.60
N ASP A 497 14.94 -4.70 -9.87
CA ASP A 497 15.26 -5.25 -11.21
C ASP A 497 15.31 -6.78 -11.10
N THR A 498 14.35 -7.47 -11.71
CA THR A 498 14.19 -8.92 -11.57
C THR A 498 15.31 -9.76 -12.19
N ALA A 499 16.19 -9.18 -13.00
CA ALA A 499 17.38 -9.85 -13.53
C ALA A 499 18.61 -9.65 -12.65
N MET A 500 18.71 -8.53 -11.92
CA MET A 500 19.91 -8.18 -11.16
C MET A 500 19.80 -8.42 -9.67
N THR A 501 18.59 -8.32 -9.11
CA THR A 501 18.35 -8.39 -7.66
C THR A 501 17.83 -9.76 -7.25
N PRO A 502 18.04 -10.18 -5.98
CA PRO A 502 17.45 -11.42 -5.48
C PRO A 502 15.93 -11.41 -5.64
N LYS A 503 15.37 -12.44 -6.29
CA LYS A 503 13.94 -12.45 -6.68
C LYS A 503 12.94 -12.54 -5.53
N ALA A 504 13.34 -13.04 -4.41
CA ALA A 504 12.41 -13.44 -3.36
C ALA A 504 11.96 -12.28 -2.49
N ASP A 505 11.16 -11.37 -3.03
CA ASP A 505 10.49 -10.30 -2.28
C ASP A 505 9.19 -9.89 -3.00
N LEU A 506 8.13 -9.67 -2.22
CA LEU A 506 6.82 -9.27 -2.74
C LEU A 506 6.70 -7.76 -3.03
N GLY A 507 7.78 -6.98 -2.87
CA GLY A 507 7.80 -5.54 -3.10
C GLY A 507 7.27 -4.71 -1.92
N SER A 508 6.85 -3.46 -2.21
CA SER A 508 6.46 -2.47 -1.20
C SER A 508 4.95 -2.41 -1.01
N TRP A 509 4.45 -3.03 0.05
CA TRP A 509 3.06 -3.04 0.50
C TRP A 509 2.97 -3.51 1.95
N GLY A 510 1.87 -3.25 2.65
CA GLY A 510 1.65 -3.68 4.04
C GLY A 510 2.74 -3.19 4.98
N SER A 511 3.34 -2.06 4.66
CA SER A 511 4.44 -1.41 5.40
C SER A 511 5.59 -2.35 5.76
N ARG A 512 5.92 -3.28 4.83
CA ARG A 512 6.83 -4.40 5.10
C ARG A 512 8.31 -4.11 4.90
N VAL A 513 8.68 -3.07 4.14
CA VAL A 513 10.06 -2.91 3.64
C VAL A 513 11.08 -2.78 4.77
N THR A 514 10.86 -1.88 5.72
CA THR A 514 11.81 -1.67 6.83
C THR A 514 12.01 -2.94 7.64
N LEU A 515 10.93 -3.61 8.02
CA LEU A 515 11.01 -4.84 8.83
C LEU A 515 11.57 -6.02 8.02
N MET A 516 10.99 -6.32 6.86
CA MET A 516 11.32 -7.53 6.11
C MET A 516 12.64 -7.40 5.34
N ALA A 517 12.74 -6.38 4.45
CA ALA A 517 13.95 -6.17 3.67
C ALA A 517 15.11 -5.68 4.54
N GLY A 518 14.85 -4.85 5.57
CA GLY A 518 15.86 -4.40 6.52
C GLY A 518 16.53 -5.58 7.26
N ASN A 519 15.76 -6.56 7.72
CA ASN A 519 16.33 -7.78 8.32
C ASN A 519 17.13 -8.63 7.32
N ALA A 520 16.66 -8.72 6.05
CA ALA A 520 17.44 -9.41 5.02
C ALA A 520 18.77 -8.71 4.75
N VAL A 521 18.78 -7.37 4.74
CA VAL A 521 20.00 -6.54 4.62
C VAL A 521 20.93 -6.78 5.81
N LEU A 522 20.42 -6.79 7.05
CA LEU A 522 21.21 -7.10 8.25
C LEU A 522 21.89 -8.48 8.17
N GLN A 523 21.14 -9.50 7.73
CA GLN A 523 21.72 -10.85 7.60
C GLN A 523 22.78 -10.90 6.49
N ALA A 524 22.57 -10.22 5.36
CA ALA A 524 23.55 -10.12 4.30
C ALA A 524 24.83 -9.41 4.79
N ALA A 525 24.68 -8.29 5.51
CA ALA A 525 25.79 -7.56 6.11
C ALA A 525 26.59 -8.41 7.11
N ARG A 526 25.91 -9.16 7.99
CA ARG A 526 26.57 -10.05 8.97
C ARG A 526 27.42 -11.11 8.28
N ARG A 527 26.96 -11.68 7.18
CA ARG A 527 27.77 -12.64 6.39
C ARG A 527 29.00 -12.02 5.75
N VAL A 528 28.92 -10.74 5.33
CA VAL A 528 30.11 -10.00 4.90
C VAL A 528 31.05 -9.80 6.09
N LYS A 529 30.53 -9.37 7.25
CA LYS A 529 31.34 -9.20 8.47
C LYS A 529 32.05 -10.49 8.91
N GLU A 530 31.38 -11.63 8.84
CA GLU A 530 31.96 -12.95 9.18
C GLU A 530 33.17 -13.27 8.28
N GLN A 531 33.04 -13.04 6.96
CA GLN A 531 34.14 -13.25 6.01
C GLN A 531 35.32 -12.32 6.31
N LEU A 532 35.07 -11.03 6.54
CA LEU A 532 36.11 -10.05 6.85
C LEU A 532 36.73 -10.28 8.24
N ALA A 533 35.92 -10.61 9.23
CA ALA A 533 36.41 -10.90 10.58
C ALA A 533 37.31 -12.11 10.60
N SER A 534 37.04 -13.15 9.80
CA SER A 534 37.88 -14.34 9.70
C SER A 534 39.29 -13.99 9.21
N VAL A 535 39.46 -13.20 8.18
CA VAL A 535 40.81 -12.83 7.68
C VAL A 535 41.53 -11.84 8.57
N VAL A 536 40.80 -10.92 9.22
CA VAL A 536 41.38 -9.98 10.20
C VAL A 536 41.81 -10.73 11.46
N SER A 537 40.98 -11.69 11.92
CA SER A 537 41.34 -12.59 13.05
C SER A 537 42.63 -13.36 12.75
N ALA A 538 42.72 -13.99 11.58
CA ALA A 538 43.94 -14.70 11.17
C ALA A 538 45.16 -13.78 11.05
N ARG A 539 44.99 -12.53 10.56
CA ARG A 539 46.06 -11.55 10.38
C ARG A 539 46.65 -11.07 11.69
N PHE A 540 45.85 -11.03 12.76
CA PHE A 540 46.24 -10.51 14.08
C PHE A 540 46.33 -11.58 15.16
N ASP A 541 46.28 -12.86 14.79
CA ASP A 541 46.39 -14.03 15.65
C ASP A 541 45.35 -14.02 16.80
N LEU A 542 44.07 -13.73 16.46
CA LEU A 542 42.98 -13.74 17.43
C LEU A 542 42.38 -15.14 17.57
N ASN A 543 41.98 -15.50 18.80
CA ASN A 543 41.38 -16.80 19.06
C ASN A 543 39.94 -16.94 18.56
N VAL A 544 39.21 -15.83 18.50
CA VAL A 544 37.79 -15.81 18.11
C VAL A 544 37.46 -14.59 17.27
N ILE A 545 36.60 -14.79 16.29
CA ILE A 545 36.15 -13.72 15.37
C ILE A 545 35.34 -12.61 16.08
N HIS A 546 34.77 -12.86 17.24
CA HIS A 546 34.03 -11.87 18.05
C HIS A 546 34.94 -10.79 18.68
N GLU A 547 36.26 -10.97 18.62
CA GLU A 547 37.23 -9.94 19.00
C GLU A 547 37.42 -8.87 17.91
N VAL A 548 36.83 -9.07 16.72
CA VAL A 548 36.85 -8.10 15.59
C VAL A 548 35.68 -7.17 15.70
N ALA A 549 35.93 -5.89 15.49
CA ALA A 549 34.93 -4.83 15.44
C ALA A 549 34.96 -4.10 14.09
N PHE A 550 33.86 -3.44 13.75
CA PHE A 550 33.64 -2.68 12.51
C PHE A 550 33.23 -1.26 12.88
N GLY A 551 33.82 -0.26 12.27
CA GLY A 551 33.46 1.14 12.50
C GLY A 551 34.47 2.10 11.85
N GLY A 552 34.00 3.27 11.44
CA GLY A 552 34.85 4.30 10.83
C GLY A 552 35.53 3.87 9.55
N ASP A 553 34.83 3.10 8.70
CA ASP A 553 35.36 2.52 7.46
C ASP A 553 36.51 1.51 7.65
N ARG A 554 36.63 0.94 8.86
CA ARG A 554 37.72 0.03 9.26
C ARG A 554 37.18 -1.25 9.91
N VAL A 555 38.01 -2.30 9.83
CA VAL A 555 37.84 -3.58 10.52
C VAL A 555 39.04 -3.75 11.45
N PHE A 556 38.83 -3.87 12.76
CA PHE A 556 39.88 -3.77 13.75
C PHE A 556 39.67 -4.69 14.98
N VAL A 557 40.73 -4.89 15.74
CA VAL A 557 40.68 -5.65 16.98
C VAL A 557 39.98 -4.82 18.04
N LYS A 558 38.90 -5.32 18.61
CA LYS A 558 38.01 -4.61 19.53
C LYS A 558 38.77 -4.05 20.76
N ALA A 559 39.68 -4.83 21.34
CA ALA A 559 40.51 -4.44 22.50
C ALA A 559 41.68 -3.50 22.10
N ARG A 560 42.04 -3.44 20.84
CA ARG A 560 43.19 -2.69 20.28
C ARG A 560 42.82 -2.06 18.96
N PRO A 561 42.04 -0.92 18.95
CA PRO A 561 41.54 -0.29 17.72
C PRO A 561 42.64 0.22 16.76
N ASP A 562 43.86 0.42 17.28
CA ASP A 562 45.09 0.69 16.51
C ASP A 562 45.46 -0.49 15.59
N ARG A 563 45.14 -1.72 15.95
CA ARG A 563 45.37 -2.95 15.18
C ARG A 563 44.14 -3.20 14.30
N GLY A 564 44.16 -2.74 13.07
CA GLY A 564 43.05 -2.90 12.14
C GLY A 564 43.48 -2.61 10.71
N LEU A 565 42.55 -2.81 9.80
CA LEU A 565 42.68 -2.58 8.36
C LEU A 565 41.59 -1.61 7.91
N GLU A 566 41.84 -0.85 6.87
CA GLU A 566 40.79 -0.19 6.12
C GLU A 566 39.81 -1.25 5.55
N PHE A 567 38.53 -0.93 5.44
CA PHE A 567 37.50 -1.89 5.00
C PHE A 567 37.88 -2.54 3.67
N GLY A 568 38.31 -1.76 2.66
CA GLY A 568 38.75 -2.28 1.36
C GLY A 568 39.98 -3.19 1.44
N GLN A 569 40.94 -2.90 2.34
CA GLN A 569 42.10 -3.76 2.58
C GLN A 569 41.66 -5.12 3.15
N ALA A 570 40.71 -5.14 4.07
CA ALA A 570 40.15 -6.38 4.61
C ALA A 570 39.43 -7.19 3.52
N VAL A 571 38.69 -6.53 2.62
CA VAL A 571 38.06 -7.16 1.47
C VAL A 571 39.11 -7.75 0.53
N HIS A 572 40.14 -7.00 0.16
CA HIS A 572 41.24 -7.50 -0.66
C HIS A 572 41.92 -8.73 -0.07
N MET A 573 42.15 -8.71 1.25
CA MET A 573 42.74 -9.89 1.94
C MET A 573 41.79 -11.08 1.89
N ALA A 574 40.47 -10.89 2.06
CA ALA A 574 39.49 -11.95 2.00
C ALA A 574 39.43 -12.58 0.60
N VAL A 575 39.41 -11.77 -0.46
CA VAL A 575 39.46 -12.25 -1.84
C VAL A 575 40.74 -13.09 -2.11
N ARG A 576 41.89 -12.62 -1.61
CA ARG A 576 43.16 -13.39 -1.76
C ARG A 576 43.14 -14.70 -0.96
N ALA A 577 42.68 -14.68 0.28
CA ALA A 577 42.56 -15.86 1.13
C ALA A 577 41.62 -16.92 0.53
N ASN A 578 40.56 -16.47 -0.12
CA ASN A 578 39.57 -17.30 -0.80
C ASN A 578 39.88 -17.57 -2.26
N ARG A 579 41.13 -17.38 -2.69
CA ARG A 579 41.61 -17.70 -4.04
C ARG A 579 40.85 -17.00 -5.18
N GLY A 580 40.40 -15.78 -4.95
CA GLY A 580 39.68 -14.95 -5.91
C GLY A 580 38.15 -14.98 -5.79
N GLU A 581 37.60 -15.72 -4.82
CA GLU A 581 36.17 -15.66 -4.55
C GLU A 581 35.79 -14.27 -4.00
N ALA A 582 34.76 -13.68 -4.58
CA ALA A 582 34.27 -12.36 -4.17
C ALA A 582 33.64 -12.38 -2.78
N VAL A 583 33.80 -11.29 -2.04
CA VAL A 583 33.15 -11.12 -0.72
C VAL A 583 31.68 -10.75 -0.94
N ILE A 584 30.80 -11.74 -0.77
CA ILE A 584 29.35 -11.61 -0.97
C ILE A 584 28.62 -12.13 0.24
N GLY A 585 27.74 -11.30 0.80
CA GLY A 585 26.78 -11.71 1.81
C GLY A 585 25.37 -11.84 1.21
N ARG A 586 24.70 -12.96 1.43
CA ARG A 586 23.30 -13.19 1.05
C ARG A 586 22.46 -13.30 2.29
N GLY A 587 21.42 -12.47 2.40
CA GLY A 587 20.48 -12.47 3.51
C GLY A 587 19.07 -12.83 3.03
N GLY A 588 18.37 -13.59 3.87
CA GLY A 588 16.96 -13.89 3.67
C GLY A 588 16.24 -13.86 5.01
N TYR A 589 15.12 -13.17 5.09
CA TYR A 589 14.36 -13.05 6.32
C TYR A 589 12.93 -13.56 6.14
N THR A 590 12.52 -14.41 7.07
CA THR A 590 11.14 -14.85 7.28
C THR A 590 10.82 -14.69 8.76
N PRO A 591 9.68 -14.10 9.14
CA PRO A 591 9.27 -14.00 10.53
C PRO A 591 9.21 -15.37 11.21
N ARG A 592 9.56 -15.41 12.51
CA ARG A 592 9.63 -16.66 13.29
C ARG A 592 8.25 -17.26 13.53
N ASP A 593 7.28 -16.41 13.84
CA ASP A 593 5.90 -16.84 14.04
C ASP A 593 5.12 -16.80 12.71
N LYS A 594 4.73 -17.98 12.25
CA LYS A 594 3.98 -18.19 10.99
C LYS A 594 2.46 -18.23 11.17
N GLY A 595 1.98 -18.13 12.41
CA GLY A 595 0.55 -18.28 12.76
C GLY A 595 -0.27 -17.00 12.63
N LEU A 596 0.34 -15.84 12.39
CA LEU A 596 -0.26 -14.53 12.58
C LEU A 596 -0.34 -13.72 11.29
N VAL A 597 -1.12 -12.64 11.35
CA VAL A 597 -1.31 -11.70 10.22
C VAL A 597 -0.04 -10.92 9.92
N SER A 598 0.76 -10.62 10.94
CA SER A 598 2.02 -9.88 10.84
C SER A 598 2.92 -10.20 12.03
N PRO A 599 4.25 -10.14 11.88
CA PRO A 599 5.18 -10.35 12.99
C PRO A 599 5.21 -9.21 14.01
N ALA A 600 4.81 -8.01 13.59
CA ALA A 600 4.81 -6.80 14.42
C ALA A 600 3.66 -5.86 14.03
N PHE A 601 3.35 -4.94 14.92
CA PHE A 601 2.26 -3.97 14.75
C PHE A 601 2.69 -2.60 15.25
N SER A 602 2.33 -1.55 14.50
CA SER A 602 2.41 -0.16 14.94
C SER A 602 1.11 0.27 15.60
N PHE A 603 1.21 1.31 16.42
CA PHE A 603 0.08 1.92 17.12
C PHE A 603 0.21 3.43 17.09
N GLY A 604 -0.91 4.13 17.21
CA GLY A 604 -0.87 5.57 17.33
C GLY A 604 -2.23 6.20 17.58
N ALA A 605 -2.18 7.51 17.82
CA ALA A 605 -3.35 8.33 18.05
C ALA A 605 -3.20 9.67 17.33
N GLN A 606 -4.31 10.20 16.85
CA GLN A 606 -4.41 11.54 16.30
C GLN A 606 -5.50 12.33 17.02
N VAL A 607 -5.23 13.62 17.19
CA VAL A 607 -6.21 14.61 17.67
C VAL A 607 -6.39 15.67 16.60
N ALA A 608 -7.64 15.91 16.20
CA ALA A 608 -8.05 16.96 15.29
C ALA A 608 -8.66 18.13 16.09
N GLU A 609 -8.27 19.35 15.76
CA GLU A 609 -8.92 20.58 16.18
C GLU A 609 -9.61 21.20 14.96
N VAL A 610 -10.90 21.52 15.07
CA VAL A 610 -11.68 22.03 13.93
C VAL A 610 -12.47 23.30 14.31
N SER A 611 -12.73 24.12 13.30
CA SER A 611 -13.80 25.11 13.33
C SER A 611 -14.86 24.76 12.29
N VAL A 612 -16.11 24.96 12.63
CA VAL A 612 -17.28 24.72 11.78
C VAL A 612 -18.08 26.00 11.65
N ASP A 613 -18.19 26.49 10.44
CA ASP A 613 -19.12 27.59 10.14
C ASP A 613 -20.55 27.00 10.09
N GLU A 614 -21.34 27.31 11.11
CA GLU A 614 -22.69 26.77 11.22
C GLU A 614 -23.68 27.32 10.19
N GLU A 615 -23.39 28.42 9.48
CA GLU A 615 -24.25 28.97 8.45
C GLU A 615 -24.04 28.28 7.10
N THR A 616 -22.78 27.90 6.80
CA THR A 616 -22.39 27.27 5.54
C THR A 616 -22.15 25.78 5.66
N GLY A 617 -21.95 25.27 6.88
CA GLY A 617 -21.55 23.89 7.14
C GLY A 617 -20.08 23.60 6.83
N LEU A 618 -19.29 24.60 6.44
CA LEU A 618 -17.87 24.45 6.13
C LEU A 618 -17.07 24.05 7.36
N ILE A 619 -16.25 23.04 7.20
CA ILE A 619 -15.33 22.52 8.21
C ILE A 619 -13.93 22.97 7.85
N ARG A 620 -13.24 23.61 8.77
CA ARG A 620 -11.81 23.88 8.68
C ARG A 620 -11.08 23.08 9.76
N VAL A 621 -10.10 22.30 9.35
CA VAL A 621 -9.20 21.64 10.31
C VAL A 621 -8.11 22.63 10.68
N GLU A 622 -8.12 23.06 11.93
CA GLU A 622 -7.19 24.10 12.43
C GLU A 622 -5.83 23.51 12.81
N LYS A 623 -5.83 22.26 13.29
CA LYS A 623 -4.60 21.57 13.69
C LYS A 623 -4.79 20.08 13.72
N MET A 624 -3.72 19.33 13.34
CA MET A 624 -3.61 17.88 13.54
C MET A 624 -2.41 17.57 14.43
N THR A 625 -2.63 16.82 15.50
CA THR A 625 -1.56 16.36 16.39
C THR A 625 -1.51 14.83 16.34
N THR A 626 -0.33 14.27 16.04
CA THR A 626 -0.13 12.84 15.82
C THR A 626 0.93 12.29 16.75
N ALA A 627 0.65 11.19 17.45
CA ALA A 627 1.67 10.34 18.08
C ALA A 627 1.68 8.95 17.42
N HIS A 628 2.87 8.48 17.07
CA HIS A 628 3.07 7.25 16.30
C HIS A 628 4.18 6.40 16.90
N ASP A 629 3.91 5.12 17.09
CA ASP A 629 4.87 4.11 17.51
C ASP A 629 5.39 3.33 16.31
N CYS A 630 6.56 3.70 15.82
CA CYS A 630 7.29 2.99 14.76
C CYS A 630 8.46 2.14 15.28
N GLY A 631 8.47 1.81 16.56
CA GLY A 631 9.64 1.21 17.19
C GLY A 631 10.81 2.20 17.22
N THR A 632 12.02 1.75 16.94
CA THR A 632 13.17 2.63 16.78
C THR A 632 13.07 3.42 15.49
N VAL A 633 13.19 4.73 15.57
CA VAL A 633 13.21 5.61 14.40
C VAL A 633 14.52 5.48 13.65
N ILE A 634 14.50 5.02 12.39
CA ILE A 634 15.71 4.90 11.56
C ILE A 634 16.10 6.26 10.96
N ASN A 635 15.13 6.95 10.32
CA ASN A 635 15.33 8.26 9.70
C ASN A 635 14.15 9.17 10.08
N PRO A 636 14.34 10.11 11.02
CA PRO A 636 13.28 10.99 11.53
C PRO A 636 12.58 11.80 10.44
N MET A 637 13.33 12.46 9.56
CA MET A 637 12.77 13.25 8.44
C MET A 637 11.87 12.41 7.54
N SER A 638 12.25 11.14 7.26
CA SER A 638 11.44 10.25 6.43
C SER A 638 10.16 9.83 7.13
N VAL A 639 10.19 9.62 8.44
CA VAL A 639 9.00 9.30 9.24
C VAL A 639 8.06 10.50 9.28
N GLU A 640 8.57 11.71 9.53
CA GLU A 640 7.77 12.94 9.54
C GLU A 640 7.04 13.14 8.20
N GLY A 641 7.74 13.01 7.06
CA GLY A 641 7.09 13.08 5.74
C GLY A 641 6.02 12.01 5.50
N GLN A 642 6.13 10.82 6.13
CA GLN A 642 5.07 9.82 6.07
C GLN A 642 3.86 10.20 6.94
N LEU A 643 4.09 10.83 8.10
CA LEU A 643 3.04 11.34 8.98
C LEU A 643 2.21 12.42 8.29
N GLU A 644 2.87 13.43 7.73
CA GLU A 644 2.23 14.53 6.99
C GLU A 644 1.42 14.02 5.79
N GLY A 645 2.04 13.19 4.93
CA GLY A 645 1.36 12.63 3.77
C GLY A 645 0.18 11.72 4.13
N SER A 646 0.17 11.14 5.33
CA SER A 646 -0.95 10.34 5.84
C SER A 646 -2.11 11.21 6.31
N VAL A 647 -1.81 12.31 7.00
CA VAL A 647 -2.81 13.31 7.40
C VAL A 647 -3.49 13.90 6.16
N HIS A 648 -2.72 14.26 5.13
CA HIS A 648 -3.26 14.77 3.87
C HIS A 648 -4.27 13.80 3.24
N MET A 649 -3.89 12.53 3.09
CA MET A 649 -4.78 11.51 2.52
C MET A 649 -6.01 11.26 3.40
N GLY A 650 -5.83 11.25 4.72
CA GLY A 650 -6.93 11.10 5.68
C GLY A 650 -7.89 12.29 5.69
N LEU A 651 -7.38 13.51 5.49
CA LEU A 651 -8.16 14.74 5.36
C LEU A 651 -9.09 14.68 4.15
N GLY A 652 -8.53 14.34 2.97
CA GLY A 652 -9.32 14.17 1.74
C GLY A 652 -10.40 13.10 1.90
N TYR A 653 -10.07 11.96 2.51
CA TYR A 653 -11.02 10.88 2.79
C TYR A 653 -12.14 11.32 3.75
N ALA A 654 -11.82 12.15 4.74
CA ALA A 654 -12.80 12.61 5.73
C ALA A 654 -13.77 13.65 5.15
N LEU A 655 -13.30 14.60 4.31
CA LEU A 655 -14.03 15.83 4.04
C LEU A 655 -14.47 16.04 2.59
N CYS A 656 -13.71 15.60 1.58
CA CYS A 656 -13.94 16.06 0.21
C CYS A 656 -13.83 15.01 -0.89
N GLU A 657 -12.97 14.00 -0.75
CA GLU A 657 -12.72 13.05 -1.83
C GLU A 657 -13.83 12.00 -1.93
N GLN A 658 -14.41 11.85 -3.12
CA GLN A 658 -15.31 10.75 -3.46
C GLN A 658 -15.42 10.59 -4.97
N PHE A 659 -15.71 9.38 -5.42
CA PHE A 659 -16.13 9.16 -6.80
C PHE A 659 -17.64 9.41 -6.95
N VAL A 660 -18.01 10.34 -7.82
CA VAL A 660 -19.39 10.57 -8.21
C VAL A 660 -19.69 9.68 -9.41
N MET A 661 -20.60 8.74 -9.25
CA MET A 661 -20.98 7.80 -10.31
C MET A 661 -22.48 7.91 -10.63
N ARG A 662 -22.80 7.83 -11.92
CA ARG A 662 -24.18 7.71 -12.42
C ARG A 662 -24.22 6.62 -13.49
N ASP A 663 -25.07 5.62 -13.30
CA ASP A 663 -25.26 4.51 -14.24
C ASP A 663 -23.94 3.83 -14.67
N GLY A 664 -23.01 3.67 -13.71
CA GLY A 664 -21.69 3.10 -13.94
C GLY A 664 -20.61 4.08 -14.45
N HIS A 665 -20.99 5.27 -14.91
CA HIS A 665 -20.04 6.31 -15.35
C HIS A 665 -19.46 7.09 -14.17
N THR A 666 -18.15 7.21 -14.13
CA THR A 666 -17.46 8.14 -13.21
C THR A 666 -17.52 9.55 -13.81
N LEU A 667 -18.11 10.50 -13.07
CA LEU A 667 -18.37 11.85 -13.56
C LEU A 667 -17.23 12.83 -13.27
N ASN A 668 -16.44 12.60 -12.22
CA ASN A 668 -15.39 13.49 -11.76
C ASN A 668 -13.99 12.87 -12.03
N THR A 669 -13.54 13.02 -13.28
CA THR A 669 -12.31 12.39 -13.81
C THR A 669 -11.12 13.35 -13.90
N THR A 670 -11.18 14.51 -13.25
CA THR A 670 -10.08 15.47 -13.11
C THR A 670 -9.80 15.75 -11.64
N PHE A 671 -8.60 16.22 -11.30
CA PHE A 671 -8.32 16.60 -9.89
C PHE A 671 -9.15 17.80 -9.42
N LEU A 672 -9.58 18.66 -10.35
CA LEU A 672 -10.48 19.78 -10.06
C LEU A 672 -11.85 19.28 -9.57
N ASP A 673 -12.41 18.30 -10.28
CA ASP A 673 -13.75 17.77 -9.97
C ASP A 673 -13.70 16.71 -8.87
N TYR A 674 -12.59 15.99 -8.75
CA TYR A 674 -12.36 14.99 -7.70
C TYR A 674 -12.12 15.63 -6.34
N LYS A 675 -11.67 16.88 -6.29
CA LYS A 675 -11.46 17.66 -5.07
C LYS A 675 -10.34 17.11 -4.17
N ILE A 676 -9.23 16.72 -4.75
CA ILE A 676 -8.05 16.40 -3.94
C ILE A 676 -7.63 17.64 -3.13
N ALA A 677 -7.33 17.45 -1.84
CA ALA A 677 -6.83 18.52 -0.99
C ALA A 677 -5.50 19.09 -1.52
N THR A 678 -5.32 20.39 -1.42
CA THR A 678 -4.11 21.10 -1.83
C THR A 678 -3.18 21.33 -0.63
N ALA A 679 -2.00 21.92 -0.86
CA ALA A 679 -1.10 22.31 0.22
C ALA A 679 -1.71 23.39 1.13
N GLU A 680 -2.62 24.22 0.62
CA GLU A 680 -3.32 25.26 1.40
C GLU A 680 -4.38 24.65 2.34
N ASP A 681 -4.92 23.47 1.98
CA ASP A 681 -5.90 22.76 2.80
C ASP A 681 -5.25 22.00 3.95
N MET A 682 -3.91 21.85 3.94
CA MET A 682 -3.19 21.14 4.99
C MET A 682 -3.15 21.96 6.27
N PRO A 683 -3.69 21.41 7.38
CA PRO A 683 -3.61 22.07 8.67
C PRO A 683 -2.17 22.07 9.21
N PRO A 684 -1.78 23.03 10.05
CA PRO A 684 -0.59 22.90 10.87
C PRO A 684 -0.58 21.57 11.60
N GLY A 685 0.56 20.87 11.54
CA GLY A 685 0.75 19.55 12.15
C GLY A 685 1.81 19.56 13.24
N GLU A 686 1.58 18.83 14.31
CA GLU A 686 2.61 18.43 15.27
C GLU A 686 2.67 16.92 15.35
N SER A 687 3.87 16.36 15.28
CA SER A 687 4.07 14.91 15.34
C SER A 687 5.05 14.52 16.44
N PHE A 688 4.85 13.34 16.99
CA PHE A 688 5.73 12.75 18.01
C PHE A 688 5.88 11.23 17.74
N CYS A 689 7.13 10.77 17.66
CA CYS A 689 7.42 9.35 17.59
C CYS A 689 7.58 8.77 19.00
N VAL A 690 6.73 7.82 19.34
CA VAL A 690 6.89 6.98 20.52
C VAL A 690 7.85 5.87 20.17
N GLU A 691 9.00 5.83 20.80
CA GLU A 691 10.00 4.79 20.57
C GLU A 691 9.77 3.59 21.47
N THR A 692 9.36 2.48 20.87
CA THR A 692 9.41 1.15 21.49
C THR A 692 10.52 0.33 20.82
N PHE A 693 10.88 -0.79 21.39
CA PHE A 693 11.84 -1.71 20.77
C PHE A 693 11.08 -2.94 20.25
N GLU A 694 11.03 -3.11 18.91
CA GLU A 694 10.42 -4.29 18.30
C GLU A 694 11.47 -5.41 18.12
N PRO A 695 11.33 -6.54 18.83
CA PRO A 695 12.33 -7.62 18.78
C PRO A 695 12.52 -8.23 17.37
N GLU A 696 11.47 -8.23 16.55
CA GLU A 696 11.53 -8.73 15.16
C GLU A 696 12.02 -7.67 14.17
N GLY A 697 12.16 -6.40 14.57
CA GLY A 697 12.55 -5.30 13.68
C GLY A 697 14.06 -5.09 13.61
N PRO A 698 14.60 -4.63 12.46
CA PRO A 698 15.99 -4.22 12.36
C PRO A 698 16.25 -3.05 13.29
N PHE A 699 17.20 -3.20 14.21
CA PHE A 699 17.47 -2.23 15.30
C PHE A 699 16.25 -1.87 16.16
N GLY A 700 15.20 -2.69 16.16
CA GLY A 700 13.96 -2.43 16.89
C GLY A 700 12.91 -1.63 16.14
N ALA A 701 13.10 -1.37 14.84
CA ALA A 701 12.17 -0.60 14.00
C ALA A 701 10.97 -1.42 13.52
N LYS A 702 9.85 -0.77 13.34
CA LYS A 702 8.65 -1.31 12.69
C LYS A 702 8.08 -0.31 11.68
N GLU A 703 6.83 -0.40 11.31
CA GLU A 703 6.25 0.38 10.21
C GLU A 703 6.08 1.88 10.53
N ALA A 704 6.12 2.72 9.50
CA ALA A 704 5.79 4.14 9.54
C ALA A 704 5.10 4.61 8.24
N GLY A 705 4.33 3.73 7.59
CA GLY A 705 3.83 4.00 6.24
C GLY A 705 2.32 4.10 6.10
N GLU A 706 1.58 3.07 6.44
CA GLU A 706 0.18 2.95 6.03
C GLU A 706 -0.84 3.23 7.12
N GLY A 707 -0.58 2.79 8.35
CA GLY A 707 -1.54 2.87 9.46
C GLY A 707 -2.01 4.29 9.79
N LEU A 708 -1.11 5.23 9.64
CA LEU A 708 -1.27 6.65 9.94
C LEU A 708 -2.43 7.37 9.22
N ALA A 709 -2.89 6.86 8.07
CA ALA A 709 -4.03 7.44 7.35
C ALA A 709 -5.40 7.05 7.96
N SER A 710 -5.42 6.14 8.92
CA SER A 710 -6.65 5.56 9.44
C SER A 710 -7.34 6.39 10.52
N PRO A 711 -6.64 7.02 11.47
CA PRO A 711 -7.28 7.73 12.58
C PRO A 711 -7.79 9.13 12.22
N THR A 712 -7.42 9.68 11.06
CA THR A 712 -7.74 11.07 10.68
C THR A 712 -9.25 11.28 10.54
N ALA A 713 -9.93 10.38 9.82
CA ALA A 713 -11.39 10.53 9.62
C ALA A 713 -12.19 10.43 10.93
N PRO A 714 -11.97 9.45 11.82
CA PRO A 714 -12.68 9.41 13.08
C PRO A 714 -12.31 10.57 14.03
N ALA A 715 -11.07 11.06 14.01
CA ALA A 715 -10.66 12.23 14.79
C ALA A 715 -11.42 13.50 14.35
N ILE A 716 -11.51 13.74 13.03
CA ILE A 716 -12.26 14.87 12.47
C ILE A 716 -13.75 14.70 12.76
N ALA A 717 -14.32 13.51 12.58
CA ALA A 717 -15.74 13.26 12.86
C ALA A 717 -16.11 13.52 14.33
N ASP A 718 -15.25 13.16 15.28
CA ASP A 718 -15.44 13.44 16.71
C ASP A 718 -15.29 14.94 17.01
N ALA A 719 -14.33 15.62 16.35
CA ALA A 719 -14.15 17.08 16.49
C ALA A 719 -15.37 17.85 15.95
N VAL A 720 -15.90 17.46 14.80
CA VAL A 720 -17.13 18.04 14.22
C VAL A 720 -18.33 17.83 15.15
N TYR A 721 -18.47 16.63 15.71
CA TYR A 721 -19.49 16.37 16.70
C TYR A 721 -19.33 17.27 17.94
N HIS A 722 -18.13 17.39 18.47
CA HIS A 722 -17.85 18.26 19.60
C HIS A 722 -18.18 19.74 19.30
N ALA A 723 -17.95 20.20 18.07
CA ALA A 723 -18.24 21.57 17.65
C ALA A 723 -19.74 21.85 17.46
N THR A 724 -20.50 20.87 16.95
CA THR A 724 -21.87 21.10 16.41
C THR A 724 -22.98 20.27 17.03
N GLY A 725 -22.63 19.14 17.68
CA GLY A 725 -23.56 18.11 18.10
C GLY A 725 -24.00 17.15 16.99
N PHE A 726 -23.54 17.33 15.76
CA PHE A 726 -23.84 16.45 14.63
C PHE A 726 -22.88 15.26 14.54
N ARG A 727 -23.39 14.05 14.64
CA ARG A 727 -22.63 12.79 14.52
C ARG A 727 -22.73 12.25 13.09
N CYS A 728 -21.64 12.36 12.33
CA CYS A 728 -21.58 11.84 10.97
C CYS A 728 -21.15 10.37 10.97
N LEU A 729 -21.97 9.51 10.35
CA LEU A 729 -21.71 8.06 10.19
C LEU A 729 -21.48 7.67 8.71
N ASP A 730 -21.42 8.65 7.82
CA ASP A 730 -21.33 8.48 6.38
C ASP A 730 -20.31 9.47 5.79
N LEU A 731 -19.15 8.95 5.33
CA LEU A 731 -18.09 9.77 4.73
C LEU A 731 -18.39 10.08 3.25
N PRO A 732 -17.88 11.19 2.72
CA PRO A 732 -17.18 12.30 3.40
C PRO A 732 -18.15 13.18 4.21
N ILE A 733 -17.61 13.91 5.20
CA ILE A 733 -18.37 14.85 6.03
C ILE A 733 -18.51 16.15 5.25
N THR A 734 -19.53 16.23 4.39
CA THR A 734 -19.73 17.41 3.55
C THR A 734 -20.45 18.55 4.30
N PRO A 735 -20.30 19.82 3.86
CA PRO A 735 -21.04 20.95 4.42
C PRO A 735 -22.55 20.72 4.43
N GLU A 736 -23.09 20.13 3.36
CA GLU A 736 -24.51 19.78 3.26
C GLU A 736 -24.94 18.81 4.38
N LYS A 737 -24.14 17.76 4.67
CA LYS A 737 -24.42 16.81 5.74
C LYS A 737 -24.41 17.49 7.12
N VAL A 738 -23.48 18.42 7.33
CA VAL A 738 -23.44 19.21 8.59
C VAL A 738 -24.69 20.05 8.73
N LEU A 739 -25.10 20.79 7.70
CA LEU A 739 -26.30 21.63 7.72
C LEU A 739 -27.57 20.80 7.94
N ARG A 740 -27.72 19.64 7.28
CA ARG A 740 -28.84 18.71 7.49
C ARG A 740 -28.83 18.15 8.92
N GLY A 741 -27.68 17.69 9.39
CA GLY A 741 -27.54 17.08 10.71
C GLY A 741 -27.74 18.05 11.87
N THR A 742 -27.48 19.35 11.65
CA THR A 742 -27.74 20.42 12.62
C THR A 742 -29.14 21.05 12.46
N GLY A 743 -29.98 20.57 11.51
CA GLY A 743 -31.34 21.04 11.28
C GLY A 743 -31.41 22.40 10.56
N ARG A 744 -30.32 22.89 9.99
CA ARG A 744 -30.26 24.17 9.27
C ARG A 744 -30.65 24.06 7.78
N LEU A 745 -30.49 22.88 7.19
CA LEU A 745 -31.00 22.55 5.86
C LEU A 745 -32.13 21.53 6.02
N ARG A 746 -33.32 21.87 5.51
CA ARG A 746 -34.47 20.97 5.43
C ARG A 746 -34.52 20.32 4.05
N ASP A 747 -35.09 19.10 3.96
CA ASP A 747 -35.29 18.37 2.70
C ASP A 747 -36.26 19.10 1.76
#